data_59be5e3ba2570a04ee7a82286d8a1079
#
_entry.id   59be5e3ba2570a04ee7a82286d8a1079
#
_cell.length_a   1.000
_cell.length_b   1.000
_cell.length_c   1.000
_cell.angle_alpha   90.00
_cell.angle_beta   90.00
_cell.angle_gamma   90.00
#
_symmetry.space_group_name_H-M   'P 1'
#
loop_
_entity.id
_entity.type
_entity.pdbx_description
1 polymer ?
#
loop_
_entity_poly.entity_id
_entity_poly.type
_entity_poly.pdbx_seq_one_letter_code
_entity_poly.pdbx_strand_id
1 'polypeptide(L)'
;MTVGSAEVTAAGIARLAGVGRAAVSNWRRRHADFPKPVGGTETSPAFALREIEQWLRDQGKLAEVPLRERVWQQLVGHPAGTATALRQAGAVLLLVHERPAVWQQLRTAADDAELTGVLPAMLDAVLAARLGPEHPVRGLTRKALAPSAALVRAAGDLAAADGAPQAYTFLLGRHLDANPRQYTLTPPGPAALMAELAASGGPLGSVLDPACGAGALLTAAQERAGQQTADGSDGAGATAPQADAPQAGAPGAPDAPVTLHGQEADPDLAALTALRLALSAPGAPVRVRAADTLRADAFPELAADAVLVHPPFNERNWGHDELAYDPRWEYGFPARTESELAWVQHALARLRPGGTAVLLMPPAAASRRSGRRIRADLLRRGALRAVIALPAGAAPPNGVPLHLWVLRKPGGGQPPAPHLLVVDTADLATGTPAGRDRPDWQSVHATAVEAWQTFDREGGIEEQPGVRRSLAAIDLLDDDVDLAPARHLPPPAAAGGPAELARVRERLTATLARTTELTPRPAAGDTVPDPAGTARRPLTTVGELARSGALVLRAGGAGTAATSTGTTLLMGATPPEGGREAGEAPAVLTDHDVLGGGAPSGALPEAPASGPAEEAVLLREGDVVVPVLGGGAVARVVDAATAGAALGRNLTLLRPDPAALDPWFLAGFLRGTANTRQASSYASTATRLDVRRLHLPRLPLAEQRRYGQRFRELADFEGALRLASRLGEQLVQGLHDGLTEGSVAPD
;
A
#
# COMPACT_ATOMS: atom_id res chain seq x y z
N MET A 1 -23.28 4.41 43.85
CA MET A 1 -23.34 4.53 42.37
C MET A 1 -22.55 3.39 41.82
N THR A 2 -23.21 2.36 41.33
CA THR A 2 -22.62 1.14 40.78
C THR A 2 -21.93 1.47 39.48
N VAL A 3 -20.63 1.22 39.41
CA VAL A 3 -19.82 1.28 38.21
C VAL A 3 -20.44 0.32 37.17
N GLY A 4 -20.97 0.84 36.09
CA GLY A 4 -21.56 0.06 35.02
C GLY A 4 -20.57 -0.96 34.50
N SER A 5 -20.79 -2.25 34.73
CA SER A 5 -20.01 -3.33 34.16
C SER A 5 -20.24 -3.34 32.65
N ALA A 6 -19.18 -3.30 31.86
CA ALA A 6 -19.27 -3.42 30.40
C ALA A 6 -20.03 -4.69 30.03
N GLU A 7 -20.99 -4.57 29.12
CA GLU A 7 -21.82 -5.69 28.66
C GLU A 7 -21.31 -6.20 27.31
N VAL A 8 -21.42 -7.52 27.08
CA VAL A 8 -20.99 -8.17 25.84
C VAL A 8 -22.11 -9.08 25.31
N THR A 9 -22.37 -9.02 24.00
CA THR A 9 -23.33 -9.90 23.32
C THR A 9 -22.69 -11.22 22.90
N ALA A 10 -23.51 -12.21 22.51
CA ALA A 10 -23.00 -13.49 21.96
C ALA A 10 -22.03 -13.30 20.78
N ALA A 11 -22.19 -12.23 19.99
CA ALA A 11 -21.25 -11.87 18.91
C ALA A 11 -19.93 -11.34 19.46
N GLY A 12 -19.95 -10.58 20.55
CA GLY A 12 -18.76 -10.14 21.26
C GLY A 12 -18.00 -11.29 21.91
N ILE A 13 -18.72 -12.21 22.57
CA ILE A 13 -18.13 -13.43 23.15
C ILE A 13 -17.47 -14.30 22.08
N ALA A 14 -18.09 -14.46 20.92
CA ALA A 14 -17.55 -15.22 19.81
C ALA A 14 -16.22 -14.62 19.30
N ARG A 15 -16.13 -13.28 19.25
CA ARG A 15 -14.89 -12.57 18.91
C ARG A 15 -13.80 -12.72 19.97
N LEU A 16 -14.17 -12.61 21.25
CA LEU A 16 -13.23 -12.77 22.38
C LEU A 16 -12.60 -14.17 22.38
N ALA A 17 -13.39 -15.18 22.08
CA ALA A 17 -12.95 -16.57 22.09
C ALA A 17 -12.39 -17.07 20.73
N GLY A 18 -12.35 -16.24 19.68
CA GLY A 18 -11.90 -16.64 18.35
C GLY A 18 -12.78 -17.71 17.69
N VAL A 19 -14.08 -17.79 18.03
CA VAL A 19 -15.01 -18.84 17.55
C VAL A 19 -16.23 -18.27 16.84
N GLY A 20 -17.01 -19.11 16.18
CA GLY A 20 -18.29 -18.72 15.60
C GLY A 20 -19.41 -18.55 16.65
N ARG A 21 -20.45 -17.73 16.38
CA ARG A 21 -21.62 -17.52 17.26
C ARG A 21 -22.33 -18.84 17.64
N ALA A 22 -22.31 -19.83 16.77
CA ALA A 22 -22.88 -21.14 17.02
C ALA A 22 -22.18 -21.87 18.18
N ALA A 23 -20.89 -21.68 18.36
CA ALA A 23 -20.11 -22.24 19.49
C ALA A 23 -20.56 -21.64 20.80
N VAL A 24 -20.75 -20.31 20.86
CA VAL A 24 -21.25 -19.60 22.05
C VAL A 24 -22.65 -20.07 22.43
N SER A 25 -23.57 -20.24 21.45
CA SER A 25 -24.89 -20.77 21.68
C SER A 25 -24.85 -22.22 22.19
N ASN A 26 -23.88 -23.00 21.75
CA ASN A 26 -23.65 -24.37 22.21
C ASN A 26 -23.13 -24.41 23.64
N TRP A 27 -22.21 -23.49 23.99
CA TRP A 27 -21.69 -23.36 25.36
C TRP A 27 -22.81 -23.03 26.34
N ARG A 28 -23.66 -22.05 26.05
CA ARG A 28 -24.84 -21.71 26.86
C ARG A 28 -25.75 -22.91 27.17
N ARG A 29 -25.86 -23.85 26.20
CA ARG A 29 -26.71 -25.04 26.38
C ARG A 29 -26.04 -26.17 27.17
N ARG A 30 -24.71 -26.31 26.99
CA ARG A 30 -23.95 -27.46 27.51
C ARG A 30 -23.25 -27.21 28.85
N HIS A 31 -22.98 -25.97 29.19
CA HIS A 31 -22.27 -25.59 30.40
C HIS A 31 -23.22 -24.90 31.38
N ALA A 32 -23.55 -25.57 32.49
CA ALA A 32 -24.44 -25.03 33.51
C ALA A 32 -23.83 -23.84 34.28
N ASP A 33 -22.49 -23.75 34.24
CA ASP A 33 -21.67 -22.69 34.82
C ASP A 33 -21.47 -21.47 33.87
N PHE A 34 -22.07 -21.48 32.66
CA PHE A 34 -21.98 -20.34 31.75
C PHE A 34 -22.69 -19.12 32.36
N PRO A 35 -22.10 -17.90 32.32
CA PRO A 35 -22.66 -16.69 32.91
C PRO A 35 -24.10 -16.41 32.48
N LYS A 36 -24.93 -15.92 33.41
CA LYS A 36 -26.32 -15.58 33.10
C LYS A 36 -26.42 -14.21 32.42
N PRO A 37 -27.42 -14.00 31.55
CA PRO A 37 -27.63 -12.69 30.94
C PRO A 37 -27.91 -11.62 32.02
N VAL A 38 -27.29 -10.44 31.85
CA VAL A 38 -27.51 -9.27 32.71
C VAL A 38 -28.35 -8.18 32.02
N GLY A 39 -28.58 -8.34 30.68
CA GLY A 39 -29.34 -7.41 29.86
C GLY A 39 -29.64 -7.94 28.47
N GLY A 40 -30.10 -7.06 27.58
CA GLY A 40 -30.43 -7.39 26.18
C GLY A 40 -31.86 -7.92 26.02
N THR A 41 -32.14 -8.56 24.87
CA THR A 41 -33.43 -9.19 24.56
C THR A 41 -33.32 -10.72 24.61
N GLU A 42 -34.44 -11.45 24.65
CA GLU A 42 -34.40 -12.92 24.59
C GLU A 42 -33.64 -13.48 23.37
N THR A 43 -33.72 -12.78 22.24
CA THR A 43 -33.02 -13.16 20.98
C THR A 43 -31.59 -12.64 20.89
N SER A 44 -31.24 -11.61 21.69
CA SER A 44 -29.88 -11.03 21.75
C SER A 44 -29.50 -10.65 23.18
N PRO A 45 -29.27 -11.64 24.06
CA PRO A 45 -28.91 -11.39 25.45
C PRO A 45 -27.51 -10.77 25.58
N ALA A 46 -27.39 -9.88 26.57
CA ALA A 46 -26.11 -9.28 26.96
C ALA A 46 -25.64 -9.89 28.29
N PHE A 47 -24.34 -10.04 28.46
CA PHE A 47 -23.67 -10.67 29.58
C PHE A 47 -22.65 -9.71 30.18
N ALA A 48 -22.36 -9.83 31.46
CA ALA A 48 -21.28 -9.09 32.08
C ALA A 48 -19.92 -9.52 31.52
N LEU A 49 -19.18 -8.58 30.92
CA LEU A 49 -17.91 -8.87 30.22
C LEU A 49 -16.91 -9.59 31.15
N ARG A 50 -16.78 -9.13 32.40
CA ARG A 50 -15.86 -9.73 33.40
C ARG A 50 -16.17 -11.20 33.67
N GLU A 51 -17.46 -11.53 33.82
CA GLU A 51 -17.88 -12.92 34.10
C GLU A 51 -17.60 -13.81 32.88
N ILE A 52 -17.84 -13.33 31.68
CA ILE A 52 -17.54 -14.04 30.45
C ILE A 52 -16.03 -14.27 30.27
N GLU A 53 -15.22 -13.24 30.50
CA GLU A 53 -13.76 -13.37 30.43
C GLU A 53 -13.22 -14.38 31.44
N GLN A 54 -13.74 -14.36 32.69
CA GLN A 54 -13.36 -15.30 33.71
C GLN A 54 -13.74 -16.72 33.30
N TRP A 55 -15.00 -16.92 32.88
CA TRP A 55 -15.47 -18.23 32.42
C TRP A 55 -14.65 -18.77 31.23
N LEU A 56 -14.33 -17.91 30.24
CA LEU A 56 -13.52 -18.31 29.10
C LEU A 56 -12.08 -18.70 29.52
N ARG A 57 -11.49 -18.01 30.53
CA ARG A 57 -10.18 -18.37 31.09
C ARG A 57 -10.25 -19.74 31.80
N ASP A 58 -11.24 -19.93 32.66
CA ASP A 58 -11.42 -21.16 33.43
C ASP A 58 -11.65 -22.37 32.52
N GLN A 59 -12.26 -22.15 31.36
CA GLN A 59 -12.50 -23.19 30.35
C GLN A 59 -11.32 -23.35 29.34
N GLY A 60 -10.24 -22.58 29.46
CA GLY A 60 -9.14 -22.60 28.49
C GLY A 60 -9.57 -22.20 27.07
N LYS A 61 -10.67 -21.43 26.95
CA LYS A 61 -11.28 -21.02 25.68
C LYS A 61 -11.04 -19.55 25.35
N LEU A 62 -10.39 -18.79 26.22
CA LEU A 62 -9.91 -17.47 25.90
C LEU A 62 -8.65 -17.65 25.04
N ALA A 63 -8.73 -17.39 23.75
CA ALA A 63 -7.52 -17.18 22.96
C ALA A 63 -6.76 -16.05 23.65
N GLU A 64 -5.49 -16.25 23.97
CA GLU A 64 -4.65 -15.16 24.48
C GLU A 64 -4.69 -14.04 23.46
N VAL A 65 -5.37 -12.94 23.82
CA VAL A 65 -5.38 -11.74 22.98
C VAL A 65 -3.93 -11.26 22.95
N PRO A 66 -3.30 -11.18 21.76
CA PRO A 66 -1.90 -10.77 21.65
C PRO A 66 -1.67 -9.45 22.41
N LEU A 67 -0.53 -9.33 23.07
CA LEU A 67 -0.21 -8.18 23.91
C LEU A 67 -0.43 -6.84 23.16
N ARG A 68 0.00 -6.76 21.90
CA ARG A 68 -0.22 -5.59 21.02
C ARG A 68 -1.70 -5.22 20.84
N GLU A 69 -2.61 -6.22 20.78
CA GLU A 69 -4.04 -5.96 20.66
C GLU A 69 -4.63 -5.46 21.98
N ARG A 70 -4.16 -5.98 23.12
CA ARG A 70 -4.56 -5.48 24.45
C ARG A 70 -4.13 -4.04 24.65
N VAL A 71 -2.90 -3.69 24.26
CA VAL A 71 -2.39 -2.31 24.32
C VAL A 71 -3.22 -1.40 23.41
N TRP A 72 -3.53 -1.86 22.19
CA TRP A 72 -4.37 -1.09 21.27
C TRP A 72 -5.77 -0.82 21.85
N GLN A 73 -6.41 -1.81 22.48
CA GLN A 73 -7.72 -1.62 23.13
C GLN A 73 -7.65 -0.60 24.28
N GLN A 74 -6.56 -0.60 25.06
CA GLN A 74 -6.36 0.42 26.11
C GLN A 74 -6.19 1.83 25.51
N LEU A 75 -5.50 1.96 24.37
CA LEU A 75 -5.36 3.23 23.65
C LEU A 75 -6.72 3.77 23.19
N VAL A 76 -7.53 2.93 22.54
CA VAL A 76 -8.85 3.30 22.00
C VAL A 76 -9.82 3.68 23.12
N GLY A 77 -9.78 2.97 24.25
CA GLY A 77 -10.62 3.22 25.41
C GLY A 77 -10.10 4.31 26.37
N HIS A 78 -9.01 5.00 26.02
CA HIS A 78 -8.38 5.94 26.95
C HIS A 78 -9.19 7.22 27.15
N PRO A 79 -9.41 7.70 28.38
CA PRO A 79 -10.29 8.86 28.67
C PRO A 79 -9.78 10.18 28.06
N ALA A 80 -8.47 10.33 27.82
CA ALA A 80 -7.90 11.50 27.19
C ALA A 80 -7.82 11.41 25.64
N GLY A 81 -8.42 10.39 25.05
CA GLY A 81 -8.42 10.12 23.59
C GLY A 81 -7.19 9.36 23.10
N THR A 82 -7.35 8.70 21.94
CA THR A 82 -6.36 7.77 21.39
C THR A 82 -5.04 8.46 21.04
N ALA A 83 -5.06 9.67 20.45
CA ALA A 83 -3.84 10.41 20.08
C ALA A 83 -2.99 10.74 21.32
N THR A 84 -3.61 11.23 22.40
CA THR A 84 -2.92 11.52 23.66
C THR A 84 -2.34 10.25 24.28
N ALA A 85 -3.10 9.17 24.32
CA ALA A 85 -2.64 7.89 24.84
C ALA A 85 -1.47 7.31 24.01
N LEU A 86 -1.54 7.42 22.68
CA LEU A 86 -0.48 6.97 21.77
C LEU A 86 0.79 7.80 21.95
N ARG A 87 0.67 9.12 22.14
CA ARG A 87 1.80 10.01 22.47
C ARG A 87 2.48 9.60 23.78
N GLN A 88 1.70 9.29 24.82
CA GLN A 88 2.23 8.81 26.10
C GLN A 88 2.91 7.44 25.96
N ALA A 89 2.28 6.50 25.31
CA ALA A 89 2.86 5.18 25.02
C ALA A 89 4.15 5.31 24.20
N GLY A 90 4.14 6.12 23.15
CA GLY A 90 5.31 6.36 22.30
C GLY A 90 6.48 6.98 23.06
N ALA A 91 6.23 7.93 23.97
CA ALA A 91 7.28 8.50 24.82
C ALA A 91 7.89 7.43 25.78
N VAL A 92 7.06 6.53 26.31
CA VAL A 92 7.54 5.39 27.12
C VAL A 92 8.35 4.41 26.27
N LEU A 93 7.87 4.07 25.07
CA LEU A 93 8.61 3.22 24.14
C LEU A 93 9.97 3.81 23.79
N LEU A 94 10.07 5.14 23.60
CA LEU A 94 11.33 5.82 23.37
C LEU A 94 12.25 5.74 24.60
N LEU A 95 11.72 5.91 25.81
CA LEU A 95 12.50 5.73 27.05
C LEU A 95 13.04 4.29 27.18
N VAL A 96 12.21 3.30 26.89
CA VAL A 96 12.62 1.87 26.89
C VAL A 96 13.74 1.63 25.88
N HIS A 97 13.63 2.23 24.69
CA HIS A 97 14.59 2.07 23.60
C HIS A 97 15.94 2.71 23.93
N GLU A 98 15.92 3.97 24.35
CA GLU A 98 17.13 4.77 24.57
C GLU A 98 17.81 4.45 25.92
N ARG A 99 17.03 4.10 26.96
CA ARG A 99 17.50 3.88 28.32
C ARG A 99 16.88 2.64 28.96
N PRO A 100 17.15 1.44 28.44
CA PRO A 100 16.52 0.20 28.95
C PRO A 100 16.84 -0.06 30.45
N ALA A 101 18.02 0.29 30.92
CA ALA A 101 18.37 0.12 32.34
C ALA A 101 17.53 1.01 33.28
N VAL A 102 17.22 2.24 32.86
CA VAL A 102 16.33 3.15 33.62
C VAL A 102 14.92 2.59 33.66
N TRP A 103 14.42 2.08 32.53
CA TRP A 103 13.11 1.44 32.49
C TRP A 103 13.02 0.21 33.41
N GLN A 104 14.04 -0.64 33.45
CA GLN A 104 14.08 -1.80 34.34
C GLN A 104 13.97 -1.41 35.81
N GLN A 105 14.55 -0.26 36.21
CA GLN A 105 14.39 0.28 37.57
C GLN A 105 12.95 0.81 37.80
N LEU A 106 12.40 1.56 36.85
CA LEU A 106 11.06 2.15 36.96
C LEU A 106 9.94 1.09 37.02
N ARG A 107 10.09 -0.02 36.28
CA ARG A 107 9.08 -1.10 36.28
C ARG A 107 8.96 -1.81 37.64
N THR A 108 9.96 -1.71 38.51
CA THR A 108 9.95 -2.28 39.85
C THR A 108 9.27 -1.38 40.89
N ALA A 109 8.78 -0.19 40.49
CA ALA A 109 8.02 0.70 41.35
C ALA A 109 6.85 -0.02 42.01
N ALA A 110 6.69 0.19 43.34
CA ALA A 110 5.77 -0.56 44.18
C ALA A 110 4.29 -0.35 43.78
N ASP A 111 3.96 0.88 43.31
CA ASP A 111 2.61 1.23 42.89
C ASP A 111 2.62 2.21 41.69
N ASP A 112 1.44 2.47 41.14
CA ASP A 112 1.25 3.33 39.98
C ASP A 112 1.48 4.83 40.31
N ALA A 113 1.31 5.23 41.56
CA ALA A 113 1.53 6.62 41.99
C ALA A 113 3.03 6.94 42.06
N GLU A 114 3.85 6.00 42.50
CA GLU A 114 5.30 6.08 42.48
C GLU A 114 5.82 6.15 41.04
N LEU A 115 5.39 5.18 40.17
CA LEU A 115 5.76 5.15 38.76
C LEU A 115 5.44 6.48 38.06
N THR A 116 4.19 6.95 38.15
CA THR A 116 3.76 8.19 37.47
C THR A 116 4.32 9.45 38.12
N GLY A 117 4.85 9.35 39.32
CA GLY A 117 5.54 10.45 40.03
C GLY A 117 6.92 10.76 39.45
N VAL A 118 7.69 9.73 39.09
CA VAL A 118 9.08 9.83 38.60
C VAL A 118 9.15 9.91 37.08
N LEU A 119 8.23 9.23 36.39
CA LEU A 119 8.22 9.08 34.93
C LEU A 119 8.32 10.41 34.14
N PRO A 120 7.61 11.51 34.48
CA PRO A 120 7.65 12.76 33.73
C PRO A 120 9.08 13.29 33.52
N ALA A 121 9.87 13.35 34.59
CA ALA A 121 11.24 13.86 34.52
C ALA A 121 12.15 12.98 33.65
N MET A 122 11.95 11.68 33.67
CA MET A 122 12.72 10.75 32.83
C MET A 122 12.33 10.86 31.35
N LEU A 123 11.05 11.04 31.06
CA LEU A 123 10.55 11.27 29.72
C LEU A 123 11.06 12.60 29.16
N ASP A 124 10.96 13.69 29.94
CA ASP A 124 11.47 15.01 29.51
C ASP A 124 12.97 14.96 29.20
N ALA A 125 13.76 14.27 30.02
CA ALA A 125 15.20 14.13 29.79
C ALA A 125 15.53 13.36 28.50
N VAL A 126 14.81 12.27 28.21
CA VAL A 126 15.02 11.47 26.99
C VAL A 126 14.54 12.23 25.76
N LEU A 127 13.37 12.84 25.82
CA LEU A 127 12.80 13.62 24.71
C LEU A 127 13.68 14.81 24.36
N ALA A 128 14.14 15.58 25.36
CA ALA A 128 15.02 16.74 25.12
C ALA A 128 16.37 16.31 24.52
N ALA A 129 16.94 15.22 25.00
CA ALA A 129 18.20 14.69 24.47
C ALA A 129 18.05 14.21 23.01
N ARG A 130 16.96 13.52 22.69
CA ARG A 130 16.77 12.89 21.39
C ARG A 130 16.17 13.80 20.32
N LEU A 131 15.21 14.66 20.71
CA LEU A 131 14.43 15.51 19.81
C LEU A 131 14.79 17.00 19.91
N GLY A 132 15.62 17.38 20.90
CA GLY A 132 15.92 18.76 21.22
C GLY A 132 14.89 19.43 22.13
N PRO A 133 15.19 20.64 22.67
CA PRO A 133 14.36 21.28 23.71
C PRO A 133 12.99 21.75 23.20
N GLU A 134 12.86 22.02 21.91
CA GLU A 134 11.62 22.54 21.30
C GLU A 134 10.75 21.46 20.65
N HIS A 135 10.96 20.17 21.01
CA HIS A 135 10.17 19.07 20.47
C HIS A 135 8.66 19.23 20.73
N PRO A 136 7.77 18.68 19.85
CA PRO A 136 6.32 18.87 19.99
C PRO A 136 5.66 17.93 21.02
N VAL A 137 6.37 16.93 21.54
CA VAL A 137 5.83 15.99 22.53
C VAL A 137 5.66 16.69 23.86
N ARG A 138 4.44 17.09 24.20
CA ARG A 138 4.07 17.87 25.38
C ARG A 138 3.02 17.17 26.23
N GLY A 139 2.75 17.69 27.42
CA GLY A 139 1.64 17.24 28.28
C GLY A 139 1.92 15.95 29.05
N LEU A 140 3.18 15.54 29.23
CA LEU A 140 3.57 14.34 29.96
C LEU A 140 3.70 14.61 31.49
N THR A 141 2.76 15.31 32.07
CA THR A 141 2.77 15.64 33.50
C THR A 141 2.28 14.46 34.35
N ARG A 142 2.64 14.44 35.65
CA ARG A 142 2.13 13.42 36.61
C ARG A 142 0.61 13.29 36.55
N LYS A 143 -0.13 14.41 36.50
CA LYS A 143 -1.59 14.41 36.42
C LYS A 143 -2.10 13.77 35.13
N ALA A 144 -1.44 14.00 34.00
CA ALA A 144 -1.83 13.43 32.71
C ALA A 144 -1.47 11.94 32.60
N LEU A 145 -0.41 11.48 33.26
CA LEU A 145 0.03 10.10 33.23
C LEU A 145 -0.67 9.20 34.28
N ALA A 146 -1.24 9.79 35.34
CA ALA A 146 -1.91 9.03 36.39
C ALA A 146 -2.99 8.05 35.87
N PRO A 147 -3.92 8.45 34.94
CA PRO A 147 -4.89 7.50 34.37
C PRO A 147 -4.29 6.50 33.39
N SER A 148 -3.04 6.69 32.99
CA SER A 148 -2.35 5.90 31.95
C SER A 148 -1.37 4.87 32.53
N ALA A 149 -1.29 4.71 33.85
CA ALA A 149 -0.28 3.84 34.48
C ALA A 149 -0.31 2.40 33.94
N ALA A 150 -1.51 1.82 33.77
CA ALA A 150 -1.67 0.50 33.19
C ALA A 150 -1.18 0.44 31.72
N LEU A 151 -1.48 1.47 30.92
CA LEU A 151 -1.01 1.61 29.54
C LEU A 151 0.52 1.75 29.48
N VAL A 152 1.11 2.53 30.38
CA VAL A 152 2.58 2.71 30.50
C VAL A 152 3.28 1.38 30.74
N ARG A 153 2.79 0.57 31.69
CA ARG A 153 3.34 -0.77 31.95
C ARG A 153 3.16 -1.70 30.74
N ALA A 154 1.97 -1.72 30.16
CA ALA A 154 1.67 -2.55 29.01
C ALA A 154 2.51 -2.15 27.75
N ALA A 155 2.79 -0.86 27.55
CA ALA A 155 3.69 -0.38 26.50
C ALA A 155 5.14 -0.86 26.73
N GLY A 156 5.62 -0.83 27.97
CA GLY A 156 6.92 -1.38 28.33
C GLY A 156 7.02 -2.88 28.13
N ASP A 157 5.98 -3.65 28.47
CA ASP A 157 5.90 -5.08 28.21
C ASP A 157 5.86 -5.38 26.70
N LEU A 158 5.14 -4.55 25.93
CA LEU A 158 5.08 -4.66 24.46
C LEU A 158 6.46 -4.38 23.83
N ALA A 159 7.19 -3.39 24.35
CA ALA A 159 8.57 -3.14 23.91
C ALA A 159 9.51 -4.30 24.18
N ALA A 160 9.32 -5.02 25.28
CA ALA A 160 10.11 -6.20 25.61
C ALA A 160 9.78 -7.40 24.72
N ALA A 161 8.53 -7.52 24.25
CA ALA A 161 8.07 -8.62 23.40
C ALA A 161 8.40 -8.40 21.91
N ASP A 162 8.08 -7.24 21.38
CA ASP A 162 8.09 -6.94 19.94
C ASP A 162 9.24 -5.98 19.53
N GLY A 163 9.93 -5.34 20.50
CA GLY A 163 10.83 -4.22 20.28
C GLY A 163 10.07 -2.88 20.21
N ALA A 164 10.65 -1.82 20.76
CA ALA A 164 9.98 -0.51 20.86
C ALA A 164 9.65 0.13 19.49
N PRO A 165 10.54 0.11 18.47
CA PRO A 165 10.22 0.64 17.14
C PRO A 165 9.06 -0.10 16.47
N GLN A 166 9.05 -1.43 16.51
CA GLN A 166 8.02 -2.27 15.91
C GLN A 166 6.68 -2.09 16.62
N ALA A 167 6.70 -2.03 17.96
CA ALA A 167 5.52 -1.76 18.78
C ALA A 167 4.89 -0.42 18.40
N TYR A 168 5.69 0.64 18.30
CA TYR A 168 5.20 1.97 17.93
C TYR A 168 4.67 2.03 16.50
N THR A 169 5.38 1.43 15.55
CA THR A 169 4.95 1.35 14.14
C THR A 169 3.58 0.67 14.01
N PHE A 170 3.36 -0.42 14.75
CA PHE A 170 2.07 -1.11 14.78
C PHE A 170 0.94 -0.21 15.35
N LEU A 171 1.19 0.43 16.50
CA LEU A 171 0.17 1.25 17.18
C LEU A 171 -0.17 2.51 16.37
N LEU A 172 0.86 3.20 15.84
CA LEU A 172 0.68 4.37 14.98
C LEU A 172 -0.04 4.01 13.68
N GLY A 173 0.37 2.93 13.01
CA GLY A 173 -0.29 2.46 11.78
C GLY A 173 -1.79 2.23 12.00
N ARG A 174 -2.17 1.53 13.09
CA ARG A 174 -3.59 1.33 13.42
C ARG A 174 -4.34 2.61 13.73
N HIS A 175 -3.69 3.59 14.36
CA HIS A 175 -4.28 4.91 14.63
C HIS A 175 -4.57 5.66 13.32
N LEU A 176 -3.63 5.67 12.41
CA LEU A 176 -3.77 6.32 11.10
C LEU A 176 -4.83 5.63 10.24
N ASP A 177 -4.83 4.30 10.20
CA ASP A 177 -5.83 3.48 9.48
C ASP A 177 -7.25 3.66 10.01
N ALA A 178 -7.39 3.91 11.30
CA ALA A 178 -8.70 4.19 11.92
C ALA A 178 -9.24 5.58 11.57
N ASN A 179 -8.39 6.50 11.08
CA ASN A 179 -8.72 7.90 10.79
C ASN A 179 -8.35 8.33 9.35
N PRO A 180 -8.74 7.58 8.30
CA PRO A 180 -8.24 7.79 6.93
C PRO A 180 -8.71 9.10 6.29
N ARG A 181 -9.71 9.77 6.88
CA ARG A 181 -10.21 11.07 6.40
C ARG A 181 -9.50 12.26 7.05
N GLN A 182 -8.86 12.03 8.19
CA GLN A 182 -8.19 13.07 8.96
C GLN A 182 -6.78 13.30 8.43
N TYR A 183 -6.09 12.24 7.98
CA TYR A 183 -4.69 12.28 7.60
C TYR A 183 -4.51 11.94 6.13
N THR A 184 -3.86 12.83 5.38
CA THR A 184 -3.37 12.54 4.03
C THR A 184 -2.01 11.86 4.14
N LEU A 185 -1.98 10.54 3.91
CA LEU A 185 -0.76 9.76 4.03
C LEU A 185 -0.07 9.61 2.68
N THR A 186 1.23 9.86 2.63
CA THR A 186 2.05 9.53 1.46
C THR A 186 2.36 8.04 1.48
N PRO A 187 1.96 7.27 0.42
CA PRO A 187 2.25 5.85 0.35
C PRO A 187 3.75 5.55 0.24
N PRO A 188 4.20 4.33 0.58
CA PRO A 188 5.63 3.97 0.54
C PRO A 188 6.27 4.12 -0.84
N GLY A 189 5.55 3.74 -1.93
CA GLY A 189 6.09 3.81 -3.30
C GLY A 189 6.52 5.22 -3.70
N PRO A 190 5.61 6.23 -3.70
CA PRO A 190 6.00 7.62 -3.95
C PRO A 190 7.05 8.13 -2.98
N ALA A 191 6.97 7.78 -1.69
CA ALA A 191 7.93 8.25 -0.70
C ALA A 191 9.36 7.77 -1.01
N ALA A 192 9.53 6.49 -1.34
CA ALA A 192 10.81 5.92 -1.75
C ALA A 192 11.34 6.56 -3.04
N LEU A 193 10.48 6.74 -4.05
CA LEU A 193 10.86 7.40 -5.30
C LEU A 193 11.32 8.85 -5.07
N MET A 194 10.60 9.63 -4.27
CA MET A 194 10.97 11.01 -3.95
C MET A 194 12.32 11.09 -3.24
N ALA A 195 12.59 10.20 -2.29
CA ALA A 195 13.87 10.12 -1.59
C ALA A 195 15.02 9.74 -2.55
N GLU A 196 14.80 8.80 -3.48
CA GLU A 196 15.79 8.40 -4.48
C GLU A 196 16.12 9.53 -5.46
N LEU A 197 15.10 10.24 -5.96
CA LEU A 197 15.29 11.40 -6.85
C LEU A 197 16.07 12.52 -6.16
N ALA A 198 15.83 12.76 -4.88
CA ALA A 198 16.54 13.76 -4.11
C ALA A 198 18.02 13.38 -3.84
N ALA A 199 18.27 12.09 -3.63
CA ALA A 199 19.59 11.54 -3.33
C ALA A 199 20.56 11.53 -4.53
N SER A 200 20.07 11.68 -5.76
CA SER A 200 20.89 11.74 -6.97
C SER A 200 21.83 12.96 -7.02
N GLY A 201 21.50 14.02 -6.29
CA GLY A 201 22.35 15.23 -6.18
C GLY A 201 23.55 15.09 -5.21
N GLY A 202 23.71 13.96 -4.55
CA GLY A 202 24.77 13.70 -3.58
C GLY A 202 24.25 13.10 -2.26
N PRO A 203 25.13 12.92 -1.27
CA PRO A 203 24.76 12.38 0.02
C PRO A 203 23.72 13.25 0.74
N LEU A 204 22.75 12.59 1.37
CA LEU A 204 21.72 13.25 2.18
C LEU A 204 22.25 13.48 3.61
N GLY A 205 22.84 14.65 3.89
CA GLY A 205 23.27 15.03 5.24
C GLY A 205 22.19 15.71 6.06
N SER A 206 21.32 16.49 5.40
CA SER A 206 20.20 17.23 6.03
C SER A 206 18.98 17.21 5.12
N VAL A 207 17.84 16.73 5.64
CA VAL A 207 16.59 16.64 4.91
C VAL A 207 15.46 17.34 5.65
N LEU A 208 14.67 18.14 4.92
CA LEU A 208 13.48 18.83 5.45
C LEU A 208 12.23 18.29 4.77
N ASP A 209 11.21 18.00 5.57
CA ASP A 209 9.81 17.89 5.13
C ASP A 209 8.97 18.95 5.85
N PRO A 210 8.60 20.03 5.17
CA PRO A 210 7.88 21.14 5.79
C PRO A 210 6.36 20.90 5.94
N ALA A 211 5.86 19.76 5.49
CA ALA A 211 4.47 19.30 5.67
C ALA A 211 4.48 17.81 6.04
N CYS A 212 5.23 17.45 7.10
CA CYS A 212 5.70 16.09 7.28
C CYS A 212 4.64 15.05 7.63
N GLY A 213 3.42 15.45 7.95
CA GLY A 213 2.34 14.52 8.24
C GLY A 213 2.77 13.42 9.22
N ALA A 214 2.59 12.17 8.85
CA ALA A 214 3.03 11.02 9.63
C ALA A 214 4.53 10.65 9.44
N GLY A 215 5.32 11.44 8.73
CA GLY A 215 6.77 11.29 8.57
C GLY A 215 7.21 10.28 7.51
N ALA A 216 6.35 9.94 6.54
CA ALA A 216 6.66 8.93 5.53
C ALA A 216 7.87 9.31 4.65
N LEU A 217 7.94 10.58 4.21
CA LEU A 217 9.04 11.07 3.37
C LEU A 217 10.37 11.12 4.13
N LEU A 218 10.35 11.55 5.38
CA LEU A 218 11.55 11.57 6.22
C LEU A 218 12.05 10.15 6.55
N THR A 219 11.14 9.20 6.74
CA THR A 219 11.51 7.78 6.92
C THR A 219 12.18 7.23 5.65
N ALA A 220 11.60 7.49 4.47
CA ALA A 220 12.18 7.06 3.19
C ALA A 220 13.56 7.72 2.93
N ALA A 221 13.72 8.99 3.26
CA ALA A 221 14.99 9.68 3.15
C ALA A 221 16.07 9.10 4.06
N GLN A 222 15.71 8.71 5.28
CA GLN A 222 16.61 8.04 6.22
C GLN A 222 17.04 6.67 5.71
N GLU A 223 16.10 5.85 5.23
CA GLU A 223 16.38 4.54 4.65
C GLU A 223 17.33 4.66 3.46
N ARG A 224 17.09 5.66 2.58
CA ARG A 224 17.96 5.91 1.42
C ARG A 224 19.35 6.39 1.81
N ALA A 225 19.47 7.27 2.80
CA ALA A 225 20.78 7.72 3.32
C ALA A 225 21.57 6.54 3.92
N GLY A 226 20.90 5.63 4.64
CA GLY A 226 21.51 4.41 5.17
C GLY A 226 22.05 3.49 4.08
N GLN A 227 21.36 3.37 2.95
CA GLN A 227 21.83 2.60 1.79
C GLN A 227 23.07 3.25 1.15
N GLN A 228 23.10 4.59 1.00
CA GLN A 228 24.27 5.30 0.46
C GLN A 228 25.54 5.08 1.29
N THR A 229 25.43 5.01 2.63
CA THR A 229 26.59 4.73 3.50
C THR A 229 27.04 3.27 3.37
N ALA A 230 26.14 2.32 3.19
CA ALA A 230 26.46 0.91 2.99
C ALA A 230 27.19 0.68 1.65
N ASP A 231 26.66 1.24 0.55
CA ASP A 231 27.25 1.14 -0.79
C ASP A 231 28.66 1.81 -0.85
N GLY A 232 28.87 2.89 -0.10
CA GLY A 232 30.16 3.59 0.00
C GLY A 232 31.24 2.80 0.75
N SER A 233 30.83 1.94 1.71
CA SER A 233 31.77 1.13 2.51
C SER A 233 32.33 -0.07 1.77
N ASP A 234 31.60 -0.66 0.82
CA ASP A 234 32.03 -1.80 0.02
C ASP A 234 33.01 -1.40 -1.10
N GLY A 235 33.05 -0.11 -1.49
CA GLY A 235 33.98 0.44 -2.50
C GLY A 235 35.35 0.91 -1.97
N ALA A 236 35.53 1.02 -0.66
CA ALA A 236 36.73 1.63 -0.04
C ALA A 236 37.92 0.66 0.20
N GLY A 237 37.99 -0.44 -0.53
CA GLY A 237 39.06 -1.43 -0.44
C GLY A 237 40.34 -1.14 -1.24
N ALA A 238 40.69 0.11 -1.63
CA ALA A 238 41.92 0.45 -2.32
C ALA A 238 42.56 1.76 -1.81
N THR A 239 43.66 1.56 -1.04
CA THR A 239 44.78 2.50 -0.75
C THR A 239 44.50 3.99 -0.71
N ALA A 240 44.40 4.53 0.53
CA ALA A 240 44.46 5.96 0.82
C ALA A 240 45.91 6.46 0.89
N PRO A 241 46.26 7.60 0.27
CA PRO A 241 47.44 8.38 0.66
C PRO A 241 47.10 9.24 1.89
N GLN A 242 48.00 9.23 2.87
CA GLN A 242 47.97 10.12 4.05
C GLN A 242 47.98 11.57 3.58
N ALA A 243 47.04 12.36 4.07
CA ALA A 243 47.08 13.83 3.96
C ALA A 243 46.56 14.48 5.23
N ASP A 244 47.23 15.58 5.57
CA ASP A 244 47.27 16.35 6.79
C ASP A 244 45.94 16.90 7.32
N ALA A 245 45.95 17.14 8.65
CA ALA A 245 45.08 17.90 9.55
C ALA A 245 43.80 18.63 9.05
N PRO A 246 42.68 18.57 9.83
CA PRO A 246 41.36 19.04 9.41
C PRO A 246 41.24 20.57 9.49
N GLN A 247 40.84 21.17 8.37
CA GLN A 247 40.28 22.53 8.34
C GLN A 247 38.79 22.48 8.69
N ALA A 248 38.38 23.25 9.67
CA ALA A 248 37.00 23.46 10.07
C ALA A 248 36.21 24.11 8.92
N GLY A 249 35.16 23.43 8.43
CA GLY A 249 34.22 23.99 7.46
C GLY A 249 33.92 23.19 6.18
N ALA A 250 34.29 21.90 6.09
CA ALA A 250 33.93 21.07 4.93
C ALA A 250 32.51 20.45 5.11
N PRO A 251 31.67 20.39 4.04
CA PRO A 251 30.37 19.76 4.09
C PRO A 251 30.53 18.23 4.27
N GLY A 252 29.83 17.70 5.28
CA GLY A 252 29.50 16.30 5.55
C GLY A 252 30.62 15.25 5.37
N ALA A 253 31.18 14.79 6.50
CA ALA A 253 31.93 13.53 6.50
C ALA A 253 30.99 12.40 5.99
N PRO A 254 31.46 11.47 5.13
CA PRO A 254 30.61 10.43 4.52
C PRO A 254 29.94 9.46 5.52
N ASP A 255 30.30 9.50 6.79
CA ASP A 255 29.79 8.60 7.84
C ASP A 255 28.86 9.29 8.86
N ALA A 256 28.47 10.55 8.67
CA ALA A 256 27.58 11.23 9.61
C ALA A 256 26.12 10.85 9.32
N PRO A 257 25.31 10.49 10.36
CA PRO A 257 23.91 10.17 10.17
C PRO A 257 23.12 11.38 9.65
N VAL A 258 22.17 11.14 8.74
CA VAL A 258 21.30 12.17 8.18
C VAL A 258 20.53 12.91 9.29
N THR A 259 20.48 14.24 9.21
CA THR A 259 19.67 15.06 10.11
C THR A 259 18.27 15.25 9.51
N LEU A 260 17.24 14.86 10.26
CA LEU A 260 15.84 14.91 9.83
C LEU A 260 15.13 16.13 10.44
N HIS A 261 14.61 17.00 9.58
CA HIS A 261 13.82 18.17 9.97
C HIS A 261 12.39 17.99 9.47
N GLY A 262 11.41 18.13 10.36
CA GLY A 262 9.99 18.04 10.02
C GLY A 262 9.19 19.19 10.59
N GLN A 263 8.19 19.66 9.84
CA GLN A 263 7.21 20.62 10.34
C GLN A 263 5.80 20.14 9.99
N GLU A 264 4.88 20.23 10.97
CA GLU A 264 3.50 19.79 10.84
C GLU A 264 2.57 20.76 11.57
N ALA A 265 1.47 21.12 10.92
CA ALA A 265 0.53 22.08 11.48
C ALA A 265 -0.31 21.49 12.65
N ASP A 266 -0.65 20.20 12.57
CA ASP A 266 -1.35 19.49 13.66
C ASP A 266 -0.35 19.11 14.77
N PRO A 267 -0.47 19.69 15.98
CA PRO A 267 0.50 19.44 17.06
C PRO A 267 0.48 17.98 17.56
N ASP A 268 -0.64 17.30 17.49
CA ASP A 268 -0.72 15.89 17.88
C ASP A 268 0.01 15.02 16.86
N LEU A 269 -0.22 15.25 15.57
CA LEU A 269 0.49 14.52 14.51
C LEU A 269 1.99 14.83 14.51
N ALA A 270 2.39 16.08 14.72
CA ALA A 270 3.80 16.47 14.89
C ALA A 270 4.48 15.69 16.03
N ALA A 271 3.79 15.55 17.17
CA ALA A 271 4.32 14.79 18.31
C ALA A 271 4.45 13.28 17.99
N LEU A 272 3.46 12.71 17.33
CA LEU A 272 3.50 11.30 16.92
C LEU A 272 4.61 11.03 15.90
N THR A 273 4.79 11.95 14.96
CA THR A 273 5.86 11.87 13.94
C THR A 273 7.25 12.02 14.54
N ALA A 274 7.43 12.94 15.50
CA ALA A 274 8.69 13.06 16.22
C ALA A 274 9.09 11.76 16.92
N LEU A 275 8.14 11.10 17.59
CA LEU A 275 8.34 9.81 18.24
C LEU A 275 8.64 8.69 17.24
N ARG A 276 7.92 8.65 16.11
CA ARG A 276 8.17 7.69 15.04
C ARG A 276 9.61 7.77 14.53
N LEU A 277 10.04 8.97 14.15
CA LEU A 277 11.38 9.19 13.62
C LEU A 277 12.46 8.92 14.65
N ALA A 278 12.26 9.31 15.92
CA ALA A 278 13.19 9.00 16.98
C ALA A 278 13.39 7.51 17.20
N LEU A 279 12.33 6.73 17.09
CA LEU A 279 12.36 5.27 17.26
C LEU A 279 12.92 4.53 16.06
N SER A 280 12.64 5.02 14.83
CA SER A 280 13.06 4.35 13.58
C SER A 280 14.46 4.75 13.11
N ALA A 281 15.02 5.86 13.60
CA ALA A 281 16.28 6.43 13.15
C ALA A 281 17.33 6.45 14.28
N PRO A 282 17.87 5.32 14.72
CA PRO A 282 18.85 5.29 15.81
C PRO A 282 20.08 6.12 15.44
N GLY A 283 20.47 7.03 16.35
CA GLY A 283 21.63 7.92 16.17
C GLY A 283 21.40 9.13 15.26
N ALA A 284 20.39 9.16 14.40
CA ALA A 284 20.10 10.31 13.55
C ALA A 284 19.51 11.49 14.36
N PRO A 285 19.99 12.73 14.22
CA PRO A 285 19.35 13.90 14.83
C PRO A 285 17.95 14.13 14.22
N VAL A 286 16.92 14.21 15.05
CA VAL A 286 15.53 14.45 14.65
C VAL A 286 15.05 15.77 15.23
N ARG A 287 14.51 16.64 14.39
CA ARG A 287 13.99 17.96 14.75
C ARG A 287 12.62 18.15 14.13
N VAL A 288 11.57 17.93 14.89
CA VAL A 288 10.18 18.14 14.45
C VAL A 288 9.59 19.34 15.21
N ARG A 289 8.82 20.17 14.51
CA ARG A 289 8.14 21.34 15.05
C ARG A 289 6.64 21.30 14.71
N ALA A 290 5.84 21.83 15.62
CA ALA A 290 4.41 21.99 15.42
C ALA A 290 4.12 23.46 15.06
N ALA A 291 3.88 23.76 13.79
CA ALA A 291 3.51 25.10 13.31
C ALA A 291 2.99 25.04 11.87
N ASP A 292 2.18 26.04 11.47
CA ASP A 292 1.80 26.29 10.07
C ASP A 292 3.01 26.81 9.30
N THR A 293 3.55 26.00 8.41
CA THR A 293 4.82 26.25 7.73
C THR A 293 4.84 27.54 6.92
N LEU A 294 3.79 27.84 6.18
CA LEU A 294 3.78 29.03 5.33
C LEU A 294 3.72 30.30 6.18
N ARG A 295 2.96 30.30 7.30
CA ARG A 295 2.80 31.45 8.19
C ARG A 295 3.84 31.55 9.27
N ALA A 296 4.36 30.42 9.73
CA ALA A 296 5.27 30.33 10.86
C ALA A 296 6.36 29.27 10.61
N ASP A 297 7.27 29.58 9.70
CA ASP A 297 8.40 28.72 9.37
C ASP A 297 9.29 28.49 10.60
N ALA A 298 9.39 27.26 11.03
CA ALA A 298 10.15 26.87 12.20
C ALA A 298 11.66 26.66 11.92
N PHE A 299 12.08 26.70 10.65
CA PHE A 299 13.45 26.48 10.21
C PHE A 299 13.94 27.57 9.25
N PRO A 300 13.81 28.88 9.57
CA PRO A 300 14.08 29.96 8.64
C PRO A 300 15.53 30.02 8.15
N GLU A 301 16.46 29.57 8.96
CA GLU A 301 17.92 29.61 8.65
C GLU A 301 18.44 28.28 8.07
N LEU A 302 17.56 27.29 7.89
CA LEU A 302 17.97 25.98 7.38
C LEU A 302 18.35 26.06 5.91
N ALA A 303 19.50 25.46 5.57
CA ALA A 303 19.99 25.24 4.23
C ALA A 303 20.16 23.71 4.03
N ALA A 304 19.06 23.00 3.78
CA ALA A 304 19.03 21.54 3.65
C ALA A 304 19.67 21.05 2.34
N ASP A 305 20.20 19.84 2.35
CA ASP A 305 20.62 19.14 1.13
C ASP A 305 19.44 18.74 0.26
N ALA A 306 18.38 18.29 0.93
CA ALA A 306 17.14 17.92 0.26
C ALA A 306 15.88 18.43 0.99
N VAL A 307 14.85 18.76 0.21
CA VAL A 307 13.50 19.05 0.71
C VAL A 307 12.51 18.11 0.02
N LEU A 308 11.78 17.33 0.80
CA LEU A 308 10.75 16.42 0.32
C LEU A 308 9.41 16.91 0.82
N VAL A 309 8.43 17.04 -0.08
CA VAL A 309 7.15 17.63 0.32
C VAL A 309 5.98 16.97 -0.41
N HIS A 310 4.98 16.55 0.34
CA HIS A 310 3.63 16.30 -0.14
C HIS A 310 2.71 17.36 0.47
N PRO A 311 2.59 18.53 -0.15
CA PRO A 311 1.88 19.66 0.42
C PRO A 311 0.37 19.44 0.37
N PRO A 312 -0.42 20.12 1.20
CA PRO A 312 -1.85 20.18 1.03
C PRO A 312 -2.21 20.90 -0.28
N PHE A 313 -3.19 20.33 -1.02
CA PHE A 313 -3.58 20.87 -2.32
C PHE A 313 -4.78 21.82 -2.22
N ASN A 314 -4.80 22.85 -3.11
CA ASN A 314 -5.88 23.81 -3.27
C ASN A 314 -6.26 24.56 -1.98
N GLU A 315 -5.32 24.84 -1.12
CA GLU A 315 -5.54 25.65 0.07
C GLU A 315 -5.80 27.10 -0.28
N ARG A 316 -6.97 27.62 0.07
CA ARG A 316 -7.33 29.03 -0.19
C ARG A 316 -6.89 29.97 0.93
N ASN A 317 -6.69 29.41 2.13
CA ASN A 317 -6.36 30.16 3.36
C ASN A 317 -4.92 29.97 3.80
N TRP A 318 -3.98 29.81 2.86
CA TRP A 318 -2.56 29.58 3.12
C TRP A 318 -1.79 30.81 3.62
N GLY A 319 -2.46 31.93 3.91
CA GLY A 319 -1.84 33.17 4.35
C GLY A 319 -1.54 34.17 3.23
N HIS A 320 -2.19 34.03 2.06
CA HIS A 320 -1.93 34.86 0.88
C HIS A 320 -1.82 36.35 1.19
N ASP A 321 -2.78 36.97 1.90
CA ASP A 321 -2.78 38.41 2.14
C ASP A 321 -1.74 38.81 3.21
N GLU A 322 -1.48 37.92 4.17
CA GLU A 322 -0.53 38.14 5.26
C GLU A 322 0.92 38.06 4.76
N LEU A 323 1.16 37.20 3.76
CA LEU A 323 2.48 36.88 3.23
C LEU A 323 2.82 37.63 1.93
N ALA A 324 2.09 38.69 1.58
CA ALA A 324 2.26 39.41 0.30
C ALA A 324 3.71 39.95 0.09
N TYR A 325 4.42 40.25 1.16
CA TYR A 325 5.79 40.78 1.12
C TYR A 325 6.85 39.80 1.66
N ASP A 326 6.52 38.50 1.73
CA ASP A 326 7.45 37.50 2.24
C ASP A 326 8.65 37.34 1.30
N PRO A 327 9.88 37.35 1.81
CA PRO A 327 11.10 37.26 1.00
C PRO A 327 11.26 35.92 0.26
N ARG A 328 10.49 34.89 0.60
CA ARG A 328 10.49 33.60 -0.11
C ARG A 328 9.96 33.69 -1.55
N TRP A 329 9.21 34.75 -1.90
CA TRP A 329 8.58 34.89 -3.24
C TRP A 329 9.58 35.40 -4.29
N GLU A 330 10.74 34.78 -4.40
CA GLU A 330 11.79 35.16 -5.36
C GLU A 330 11.38 34.98 -6.83
N TYR A 331 10.47 34.05 -7.11
CA TYR A 331 9.96 33.74 -8.45
C TYR A 331 8.60 34.40 -8.73
N GLY A 332 8.17 35.28 -7.86
CA GLY A 332 6.92 36.00 -7.95
C GLY A 332 5.89 35.57 -6.90
N PHE A 333 5.02 36.51 -6.53
CA PHE A 333 4.00 36.26 -5.51
C PHE A 333 2.92 35.29 -6.04
N PRO A 334 2.68 34.15 -5.39
CA PRO A 334 1.68 33.18 -5.82
C PRO A 334 0.27 33.73 -5.71
N ALA A 335 -0.59 33.43 -6.68
CA ALA A 335 -2.00 33.77 -6.59
C ALA A 335 -2.67 33.01 -5.44
N ARG A 336 -3.79 33.53 -4.90
CA ARG A 336 -4.54 32.89 -3.80
C ARG A 336 -4.93 31.44 -4.11
N THR A 337 -5.13 31.09 -5.37
CA THR A 337 -5.48 29.74 -5.85
C THR A 337 -4.28 28.87 -6.19
N GLU A 338 -3.08 29.33 -5.93
CA GLU A 338 -1.81 28.66 -6.27
C GLU A 338 -0.97 28.39 -5.01
N SER A 339 -1.61 27.81 -3.97
CA SER A 339 -0.92 27.42 -2.72
C SER A 339 0.26 26.50 -3.00
N GLU A 340 0.16 25.63 -4.01
CA GLU A 340 1.20 24.70 -4.42
C GLU A 340 2.47 25.43 -4.85
N LEU A 341 2.36 26.58 -5.51
CA LEU A 341 3.50 27.39 -5.92
C LEU A 341 4.12 28.18 -4.74
N ALA A 342 3.37 28.43 -3.67
CA ALA A 342 3.93 28.90 -2.42
C ALA A 342 4.81 27.83 -1.75
N TRP A 343 4.37 26.59 -1.74
CA TRP A 343 5.15 25.45 -1.27
C TRP A 343 6.43 25.21 -2.08
N VAL A 344 6.36 25.35 -3.42
CA VAL A 344 7.54 25.29 -4.30
C VAL A 344 8.60 26.30 -3.89
N GLN A 345 8.21 27.57 -3.68
CA GLN A 345 9.13 28.64 -3.32
C GLN A 345 9.65 28.50 -1.87
N HIS A 346 8.79 28.01 -0.96
CA HIS A 346 9.24 27.69 0.39
C HIS A 346 10.31 26.59 0.37
N ALA A 347 10.11 25.51 -0.40
CA ALA A 347 11.08 24.44 -0.54
C ALA A 347 12.44 24.97 -1.07
N LEU A 348 12.40 25.78 -2.13
CA LEU A 348 13.62 26.41 -2.69
C LEU A 348 14.31 27.35 -1.68
N ALA A 349 13.54 28.09 -0.88
CA ALA A 349 14.10 28.96 0.15
C ALA A 349 14.89 28.18 1.22
N ARG A 350 14.47 26.97 1.56
CA ARG A 350 15.09 26.12 2.60
C ARG A 350 16.21 25.20 2.09
N LEU A 351 16.52 25.19 0.80
CA LEU A 351 17.63 24.46 0.24
C LEU A 351 18.95 25.25 0.32
N ARG A 352 20.08 24.53 0.45
CA ARG A 352 21.38 25.11 0.11
C ARG A 352 21.51 25.27 -1.41
N PRO A 353 22.42 26.12 -1.92
CA PRO A 353 22.74 26.16 -3.35
C PRO A 353 23.13 24.75 -3.87
N GLY A 354 22.52 24.32 -4.96
CA GLY A 354 22.70 22.97 -5.53
C GLY A 354 21.90 21.87 -4.83
N GLY A 355 21.21 22.16 -3.72
CA GLY A 355 20.31 21.22 -3.06
C GLY A 355 19.09 20.90 -3.91
N THR A 356 18.48 19.73 -3.69
CA THR A 356 17.36 19.20 -4.50
C THR A 356 16.06 19.19 -3.70
N ALA A 357 14.95 19.72 -4.28
CA ALA A 357 13.62 19.53 -3.74
C ALA A 357 12.81 18.61 -4.65
N VAL A 358 12.02 17.71 -4.04
CA VAL A 358 11.05 16.88 -4.76
C VAL A 358 9.67 17.06 -4.13
N LEU A 359 8.73 17.55 -4.94
CA LEU A 359 7.37 17.85 -4.49
C LEU A 359 6.36 16.98 -5.22
N LEU A 360 5.43 16.42 -4.48
CA LEU A 360 4.26 15.77 -5.06
C LEU A 360 3.19 16.83 -5.33
N MET A 361 2.76 16.99 -6.59
CA MET A 361 1.99 18.12 -7.06
C MET A 361 0.73 17.67 -7.82
N PRO A 362 -0.39 18.41 -7.73
CA PRO A 362 -1.54 18.13 -8.59
C PRO A 362 -1.24 18.59 -10.02
N PRO A 363 -1.80 17.95 -11.07
CA PRO A 363 -1.56 18.31 -12.48
C PRO A 363 -1.89 19.77 -12.78
N ALA A 364 -2.89 20.33 -12.09
CA ALA A 364 -3.32 21.70 -12.26
C ALA A 364 -2.20 22.73 -11.95
N ALA A 365 -1.24 22.43 -11.09
CA ALA A 365 -0.10 23.30 -10.81
C ALA A 365 0.78 23.48 -12.05
N ALA A 366 0.83 22.47 -12.94
CA ALA A 366 1.60 22.52 -14.19
C ALA A 366 0.96 23.39 -15.28
N SER A 367 -0.37 23.61 -15.24
CA SER A 367 -1.09 24.21 -16.40
C SER A 367 -1.94 25.44 -16.08
N ARG A 368 -2.29 25.72 -14.79
CA ARG A 368 -3.13 26.88 -14.45
C ARG A 368 -2.51 28.20 -14.91
N ARG A 369 -3.29 29.05 -15.57
CA ARG A 369 -2.84 30.36 -16.08
C ARG A 369 -2.35 31.32 -15.00
N SER A 370 -2.93 31.27 -13.80
CA SER A 370 -2.52 32.09 -12.66
C SER A 370 -1.08 31.87 -12.24
N GLY A 371 -0.55 30.64 -12.37
CA GLY A 371 0.81 30.26 -12.01
C GLY A 371 1.86 30.45 -13.10
N ARG A 372 1.47 30.80 -14.34
CA ARG A 372 2.38 30.80 -15.51
C ARG A 372 3.65 31.66 -15.33
N ARG A 373 3.55 32.80 -14.65
CA ARG A 373 4.69 33.71 -14.43
C ARG A 373 5.74 33.05 -13.52
N ILE A 374 5.31 32.39 -12.46
CA ILE A 374 6.20 31.68 -11.55
C ILE A 374 6.85 30.50 -12.27
N ARG A 375 6.06 29.71 -13.03
CA ARG A 375 6.62 28.59 -13.81
C ARG A 375 7.66 29.07 -14.83
N ALA A 376 7.36 30.17 -15.54
CA ALA A 376 8.34 30.77 -16.47
C ALA A 376 9.63 31.19 -15.76
N ASP A 377 9.53 31.75 -14.57
CA ASP A 377 10.72 32.22 -13.83
C ASP A 377 11.52 31.04 -13.25
N LEU A 378 10.85 29.96 -12.80
CA LEU A 378 11.49 28.71 -12.39
C LEU A 378 12.28 28.09 -13.56
N LEU A 379 11.75 28.10 -14.79
CA LEU A 379 12.43 27.63 -15.98
C LEU A 379 13.62 28.53 -16.36
N ARG A 380 13.41 29.86 -16.43
CA ARG A 380 14.46 30.84 -16.82
C ARG A 380 15.66 30.79 -15.90
N ARG A 381 15.44 30.56 -14.61
CA ARG A 381 16.52 30.45 -13.62
C ARG A 381 17.05 29.02 -13.48
N GLY A 382 16.50 28.04 -14.20
CA GLY A 382 16.90 26.65 -14.14
C GLY A 382 16.62 25.96 -12.80
N ALA A 383 15.66 26.50 -12.04
CA ALA A 383 15.28 25.94 -10.74
C ALA A 383 14.42 24.68 -10.90
N LEU A 384 13.49 24.64 -11.87
CA LEU A 384 12.70 23.43 -12.19
C LEU A 384 13.49 22.58 -13.20
N ARG A 385 13.73 21.32 -12.81
CA ARG A 385 14.61 20.40 -13.56
C ARG A 385 13.83 19.25 -14.18
N ALA A 386 12.79 18.74 -13.50
CA ALA A 386 11.98 17.67 -14.06
C ALA A 386 10.52 17.76 -13.62
N VAL A 387 9.61 17.28 -14.48
CA VAL A 387 8.22 17.01 -14.16
C VAL A 387 7.93 15.56 -14.57
N ILE A 388 7.53 14.73 -13.62
CA ILE A 388 7.29 13.30 -13.80
C ILE A 388 5.83 13.03 -13.48
N ALA A 389 5.02 12.60 -14.45
CA ALA A 389 3.64 12.19 -14.23
C ALA A 389 3.61 10.79 -13.63
N LEU A 390 2.79 10.60 -12.59
CA LEU A 390 2.59 9.33 -11.90
C LEU A 390 1.27 8.69 -12.31
N PRO A 391 1.12 7.36 -12.21
CA PRO A 391 -0.16 6.69 -12.43
C PRO A 391 -1.24 7.18 -11.47
N ALA A 392 -2.50 7.14 -11.91
CA ALA A 392 -3.63 7.36 -11.02
C ALA A 392 -3.58 6.34 -9.86
N GLY A 393 -3.92 6.79 -8.65
CA GLY A 393 -3.83 5.95 -7.45
C GLY A 393 -2.46 5.94 -6.77
N ALA A 394 -1.48 6.69 -7.29
CA ALA A 394 -0.14 6.79 -6.69
C ALA A 394 -0.17 7.33 -5.25
N ALA A 395 -0.96 8.36 -5.00
CA ALA A 395 -1.17 8.93 -3.66
C ALA A 395 -2.55 9.60 -3.58
N PRO A 396 -3.08 9.90 -2.39
CA PRO A 396 -4.29 10.69 -2.25
C PRO A 396 -4.15 12.12 -2.85
N PRO A 397 -5.17 12.63 -3.55
CA PRO A 397 -6.45 11.99 -3.88
C PRO A 397 -6.30 10.97 -5.02
N ASN A 398 -6.61 9.71 -4.73
CA ASN A 398 -6.32 8.56 -5.59
C ASN A 398 -6.93 8.61 -7.02
N GLY A 399 -7.89 9.48 -7.28
CA GLY A 399 -8.54 9.63 -8.59
C GLY A 399 -7.82 10.57 -9.56
N VAL A 400 -6.69 11.17 -9.16
CA VAL A 400 -5.97 12.18 -9.93
C VAL A 400 -4.54 11.69 -10.19
N PRO A 401 -4.04 11.66 -11.44
CA PRO A 401 -2.64 11.39 -11.73
C PRO A 401 -1.80 12.58 -11.24
N LEU A 402 -0.99 12.34 -10.20
CA LEU A 402 -0.15 13.37 -9.62
C LEU A 402 1.18 13.50 -10.38
N HIS A 403 1.85 14.63 -10.21
CA HIS A 403 3.18 14.88 -10.77
C HIS A 403 4.23 14.95 -9.66
N LEU A 404 5.43 14.49 -9.90
CA LEU A 404 6.61 14.85 -9.12
C LEU A 404 7.33 16.00 -9.82
N TRP A 405 7.55 17.09 -9.07
CA TRP A 405 8.39 18.19 -9.52
C TRP A 405 9.75 18.08 -8.86
N VAL A 406 10.79 17.96 -9.66
CA VAL A 406 12.18 17.95 -9.19
C VAL A 406 12.78 19.32 -9.43
N LEU A 407 13.17 19.98 -8.34
CA LEU A 407 13.78 21.31 -8.39
C LEU A 407 15.21 21.25 -7.83
N ARG A 408 16.05 22.14 -8.32
CA ARG A 408 17.39 22.36 -7.78
C ARG A 408 17.57 23.85 -7.50
N LYS A 409 18.06 24.20 -6.30
CA LYS A 409 18.31 25.61 -5.98
C LYS A 409 19.46 26.14 -6.82
N PRO A 410 19.24 27.19 -7.64
CA PRO A 410 20.30 27.81 -8.39
C PRO A 410 21.39 28.40 -7.46
N GLY A 411 22.63 28.45 -7.91
CA GLY A 411 23.73 29.05 -7.19
C GLY A 411 25.08 28.44 -7.53
N GLY A 412 26.16 28.93 -6.92
CA GLY A 412 27.50 28.39 -7.14
C GLY A 412 28.16 28.79 -8.46
N GLY A 413 27.63 29.83 -9.16
CA GLY A 413 28.24 30.31 -10.41
C GLY A 413 28.01 29.43 -11.64
N GLN A 414 27.15 28.41 -11.55
CA GLN A 414 26.76 27.59 -12.71
C GLN A 414 25.69 28.29 -13.52
N PRO A 415 25.75 28.20 -14.88
CA PRO A 415 24.71 28.75 -15.74
C PRO A 415 23.36 28.01 -15.48
N PRO A 416 22.22 28.70 -15.69
CA PRO A 416 20.92 28.05 -15.62
C PRO A 416 20.85 26.83 -16.53
N ALA A 417 20.24 25.74 -16.04
CA ALA A 417 20.02 24.56 -16.87
C ALA A 417 19.12 24.88 -18.06
N PRO A 418 19.57 24.60 -19.29
CA PRO A 418 18.82 24.98 -20.48
C PRO A 418 17.64 24.07 -20.82
N HIS A 419 17.51 22.93 -20.16
CA HIS A 419 16.51 21.92 -20.45
C HIS A 419 15.70 21.52 -19.22
N LEU A 420 14.45 21.12 -19.47
CA LEU A 420 13.53 20.46 -18.54
C LEU A 420 13.36 18.99 -18.96
N LEU A 421 13.46 18.07 -18.04
CA LEU A 421 13.06 16.68 -18.25
C LEU A 421 11.55 16.52 -18.04
N VAL A 422 10.85 15.91 -18.99
CA VAL A 422 9.48 15.43 -18.81
C VAL A 422 9.45 13.91 -18.91
N VAL A 423 8.75 13.27 -17.97
CA VAL A 423 8.58 11.80 -17.93
C VAL A 423 7.10 11.51 -17.69
N ASP A 424 6.56 10.55 -18.42
CA ASP A 424 5.20 10.04 -18.17
C ASP A 424 5.25 8.58 -17.80
N THR A 425 4.77 8.26 -16.59
CA THR A 425 4.63 6.91 -16.08
C THR A 425 3.17 6.53 -15.84
N ALA A 426 2.22 7.35 -16.33
CA ALA A 426 0.79 7.18 -16.07
C ALA A 426 0.27 5.81 -16.56
N ASP A 427 0.79 5.31 -17.68
CA ASP A 427 0.38 4.04 -18.26
C ASP A 427 1.08 2.81 -17.64
N LEU A 428 2.02 3.01 -16.71
CA LEU A 428 2.68 1.92 -15.97
C LEU A 428 1.82 1.42 -14.79
N ALA A 429 0.51 1.50 -14.92
CA ALA A 429 -0.41 0.83 -14.02
C ALA A 429 -0.58 -0.64 -14.46
N THR A 430 -0.65 -1.56 -13.50
CA THR A 430 -1.00 -2.95 -13.82
C THR A 430 -2.42 -2.99 -14.37
N GLY A 431 -2.54 -3.10 -15.70
CA GLY A 431 -3.82 -3.15 -16.42
C GLY A 431 -4.64 -4.35 -15.99
N THR A 432 -5.59 -4.14 -15.08
CA THR A 432 -6.57 -5.14 -14.67
C THR A 432 -7.97 -4.70 -15.09
N PRO A 433 -8.73 -5.52 -15.82
CA PRO A 433 -10.05 -5.14 -16.32
C PRO A 433 -11.14 -4.92 -15.27
N ALA A 434 -10.82 -4.95 -14.00
CA ALA A 434 -11.76 -4.81 -12.89
C ALA A 434 -11.34 -3.73 -11.90
N GLY A 435 -11.34 -2.48 -12.33
CA GLY A 435 -11.82 -1.35 -11.53
C GLY A 435 -10.99 -0.82 -10.37
N ARG A 436 -9.67 -1.08 -10.25
CA ARG A 436 -8.69 -0.26 -9.51
C ARG A 436 -7.29 -0.69 -9.94
N ASP A 437 -6.77 -0.01 -10.95
CA ASP A 437 -5.38 -0.17 -11.35
C ASP A 437 -4.47 0.23 -10.18
N ARG A 438 -3.65 -0.71 -9.73
CA ARG A 438 -2.57 -0.41 -8.79
C ARG A 438 -1.34 -0.05 -9.60
N PRO A 439 -0.63 1.05 -9.27
CA PRO A 439 0.63 1.37 -9.92
C PRO A 439 1.65 0.23 -9.78
N ASP A 440 2.30 -0.11 -10.87
CA ASP A 440 3.48 -0.95 -10.83
C ASP A 440 4.68 -0.12 -10.35
N TRP A 441 4.85 -0.07 -9.03
CA TRP A 441 5.89 0.77 -8.41
C TRP A 441 7.31 0.40 -8.83
N GLN A 442 7.58 -0.83 -9.18
CA GLN A 442 8.91 -1.23 -9.64
C GLN A 442 9.22 -0.60 -11.00
N SER A 443 8.30 -0.70 -11.95
CA SER A 443 8.46 -0.09 -13.27
C SER A 443 8.42 1.43 -13.22
N VAL A 444 7.51 2.03 -12.43
CA VAL A 444 7.46 3.48 -12.20
C VAL A 444 8.77 4.00 -11.63
N HIS A 445 9.28 3.35 -10.58
CA HIS A 445 10.53 3.71 -9.94
C HIS A 445 11.71 3.61 -10.90
N ALA A 446 11.88 2.46 -11.57
CA ALA A 446 12.99 2.24 -12.50
C ALA A 446 12.99 3.27 -13.63
N THR A 447 11.83 3.50 -14.27
CA THR A 447 11.71 4.47 -15.38
C THR A 447 12.02 5.91 -14.93
N ALA A 448 11.47 6.34 -13.81
CA ALA A 448 11.64 7.70 -13.31
C ALA A 448 13.09 7.96 -12.85
N VAL A 449 13.68 7.02 -12.11
CA VAL A 449 15.04 7.15 -11.56
C VAL A 449 16.08 7.10 -12.68
N GLU A 450 15.97 6.14 -13.61
CA GLU A 450 16.88 6.05 -14.77
C GLU A 450 16.85 7.34 -15.60
N ALA A 451 15.64 7.83 -15.93
CA ALA A 451 15.49 9.05 -16.70
C ALA A 451 16.10 10.26 -15.97
N TRP A 452 15.82 10.42 -14.66
CA TRP A 452 16.35 11.52 -13.89
C TRP A 452 17.87 11.46 -13.73
N GLN A 453 18.44 10.32 -13.37
CA GLN A 453 19.88 10.16 -13.17
C GLN A 453 20.66 10.41 -14.46
N THR A 454 20.16 9.91 -15.60
CA THR A 454 20.78 10.16 -16.92
C THR A 454 20.73 11.64 -17.27
N PHE A 455 19.54 12.26 -17.15
CA PHE A 455 19.36 13.68 -17.43
C PHE A 455 20.21 14.58 -16.51
N ASP A 456 20.26 14.28 -15.23
CA ASP A 456 21.00 15.09 -14.25
C ASP A 456 22.52 15.04 -14.49
N ARG A 457 23.04 13.90 -14.92
CA ARG A 457 24.45 13.68 -15.25
C ARG A 457 24.84 14.29 -16.59
N GLU A 458 23.99 14.14 -17.61
CA GLU A 458 24.33 14.45 -19.00
C GLU A 458 23.74 15.78 -19.49
N GLY A 459 22.81 16.36 -18.75
CA GLY A 459 22.10 17.61 -19.12
C GLY A 459 21.04 17.42 -20.21
N GLY A 460 20.85 16.21 -20.71
CA GLY A 460 19.88 15.80 -21.70
C GLY A 460 19.60 14.30 -21.63
N ILE A 461 18.59 13.83 -22.36
CA ILE A 461 18.27 12.40 -22.47
C ILE A 461 17.75 12.09 -23.86
N GLU A 462 18.01 10.88 -24.34
CA GLU A 462 17.41 10.37 -25.57
C GLU A 462 15.90 10.28 -25.44
N GLU A 463 15.20 10.83 -26.44
CA GLU A 463 13.75 10.83 -26.49
C GLU A 463 13.22 9.41 -26.64
N GLN A 464 12.27 9.06 -25.78
CA GLN A 464 11.47 7.84 -25.89
C GLN A 464 10.00 8.25 -25.99
N PRO A 465 9.37 8.07 -27.17
CA PRO A 465 7.98 8.48 -27.39
C PRO A 465 7.04 7.94 -26.31
N GLY A 466 6.17 8.80 -25.79
CA GLY A 466 5.22 8.48 -24.73
C GLY A 466 5.81 8.30 -23.33
N VAL A 467 7.13 8.27 -23.17
CA VAL A 467 7.76 7.94 -21.89
C VAL A 467 8.60 9.10 -21.35
N ARG A 468 9.57 9.58 -22.14
CA ARG A 468 10.53 10.60 -21.68
C ARG A 468 11.08 11.47 -22.78
N ARG A 469 11.35 12.74 -22.44
CA ARG A 469 11.97 13.72 -23.34
C ARG A 469 12.65 14.83 -22.55
N SER A 470 13.76 15.37 -23.06
CA SER A 470 14.30 16.65 -22.61
C SER A 470 13.85 17.78 -23.55
N LEU A 471 13.31 18.86 -22.96
CA LEU A 471 12.77 20.01 -23.68
C LEU A 471 13.64 21.24 -23.42
N ALA A 472 13.96 22.02 -24.43
CA ALA A 472 14.61 23.30 -24.20
C ALA A 472 13.67 24.23 -23.43
N ALA A 473 14.15 24.83 -22.32
CA ALA A 473 13.34 25.71 -21.49
C ALA A 473 12.72 26.88 -22.30
N ILE A 474 13.40 27.34 -23.35
CA ILE A 474 12.92 28.41 -24.23
C ILE A 474 11.65 28.01 -24.97
N ASP A 475 11.51 26.74 -25.36
CA ASP A 475 10.36 26.24 -26.12
C ASP A 475 9.09 26.13 -25.24
N LEU A 476 9.28 26.11 -23.92
CA LEU A 476 8.19 26.06 -22.93
C LEU A 476 7.73 27.45 -22.48
N LEU A 477 8.40 28.53 -22.89
CA LEU A 477 8.09 29.90 -22.50
C LEU A 477 7.04 30.54 -23.42
N ASP A 478 6.01 29.78 -23.77
CA ASP A 478 4.83 30.25 -24.48
C ASP A 478 3.86 31.04 -23.56
N ASP A 479 2.70 31.40 -24.08
CA ASP A 479 1.69 32.17 -23.34
C ASP A 479 1.08 31.42 -22.14
N ASP A 480 1.09 30.10 -22.13
CA ASP A 480 0.49 29.27 -21.08
C ASP A 480 1.52 28.68 -20.12
N VAL A 481 2.75 28.47 -20.57
CA VAL A 481 3.84 27.79 -19.84
C VAL A 481 3.33 26.49 -19.21
N ASP A 482 2.74 25.64 -20.05
CA ASP A 482 2.20 24.36 -19.61
C ASP A 482 3.34 23.33 -19.48
N LEU A 483 3.42 22.69 -18.34
CA LEU A 483 4.49 21.74 -17.97
C LEU A 483 3.97 20.30 -17.84
N ALA A 484 2.75 20.01 -18.25
CA ALA A 484 2.18 18.67 -18.16
C ALA A 484 2.89 17.70 -19.11
N PRO A 485 3.51 16.61 -18.64
CA PRO A 485 4.30 15.70 -19.49
C PRO A 485 3.54 15.19 -20.72
N ALA A 486 2.30 14.77 -20.57
CA ALA A 486 1.47 14.25 -21.66
C ALA A 486 1.27 15.24 -22.82
N ARG A 487 1.48 16.57 -22.61
CA ARG A 487 1.36 17.58 -23.66
C ARG A 487 2.62 17.66 -24.54
N HIS A 488 3.75 17.29 -23.99
CA HIS A 488 5.06 17.49 -24.63
C HIS A 488 5.71 16.21 -25.11
N LEU A 489 5.18 15.07 -24.69
CA LEU A 489 5.65 13.78 -25.18
C LEU A 489 4.92 13.43 -26.48
N PRO A 490 5.64 13.07 -27.55
CA PRO A 490 4.98 12.49 -28.70
C PRO A 490 4.23 11.24 -28.25
N PRO A 491 3.04 10.98 -28.78
CA PRO A 491 2.32 9.77 -28.45
C PRO A 491 3.23 8.56 -28.68
N PRO A 492 3.14 7.52 -27.84
CA PRO A 492 3.87 6.29 -28.09
C PRO A 492 3.53 5.85 -29.50
N ALA A 493 4.56 5.57 -30.32
CA ALA A 493 4.33 5.03 -31.64
C ALA A 493 3.37 3.86 -31.48
N ALA A 494 2.21 3.93 -32.17
CA ALA A 494 1.11 2.97 -32.00
C ALA A 494 1.72 1.57 -31.92
N ALA A 495 1.54 0.89 -30.79
CA ALA A 495 2.34 -0.26 -30.39
C ALA A 495 2.43 -1.25 -31.55
N GLY A 496 3.55 -1.26 -32.26
CA GLY A 496 3.86 -2.19 -33.34
C GLY A 496 3.61 -1.74 -34.78
N GLY A 497 3.07 -0.53 -35.04
CA GLY A 497 2.81 -0.04 -36.40
C GLY A 497 1.82 -0.90 -37.21
N PRO A 498 1.66 -0.66 -38.52
CA PRO A 498 0.70 -1.37 -39.38
C PRO A 498 0.88 -2.92 -39.38
N ALA A 499 2.12 -3.38 -39.25
CA ALA A 499 2.41 -4.82 -39.21
C ALA A 499 1.89 -5.51 -37.95
N GLU A 500 1.96 -4.86 -36.80
CA GLU A 500 1.41 -5.42 -35.57
C GLU A 500 -0.12 -5.38 -35.54
N LEU A 501 -0.71 -4.30 -36.01
CA LEU A 501 -2.16 -4.20 -36.18
C LEU A 501 -2.68 -5.32 -37.13
N ALA A 502 -1.93 -5.63 -38.19
CA ALA A 502 -2.26 -6.77 -39.06
C ALA A 502 -2.21 -8.09 -38.30
N ARG A 503 -1.19 -8.32 -37.45
CA ARG A 503 -1.10 -9.54 -36.61
C ARG A 503 -2.22 -9.60 -35.55
N VAL A 504 -2.53 -8.48 -34.90
CA VAL A 504 -3.67 -8.43 -33.95
C VAL A 504 -4.98 -8.75 -34.65
N ARG A 505 -5.20 -8.21 -35.87
CA ARG A 505 -6.38 -8.50 -36.70
C ARG A 505 -6.44 -9.98 -37.06
N GLU A 506 -5.33 -10.58 -37.46
CA GLU A 506 -5.27 -12.01 -37.82
C GLU A 506 -5.58 -12.88 -36.59
N ARG A 507 -4.98 -12.61 -35.44
CA ARG A 507 -5.26 -13.30 -34.16
C ARG A 507 -6.72 -13.13 -33.75
N LEU A 508 -7.28 -11.92 -33.87
CA LEU A 508 -8.70 -11.68 -33.59
C LEU A 508 -9.59 -12.51 -34.50
N THR A 509 -9.30 -12.54 -35.82
CA THR A 509 -10.08 -13.33 -36.79
C THR A 509 -10.05 -14.82 -36.46
N ALA A 510 -8.86 -15.36 -36.16
CA ALA A 510 -8.73 -16.78 -35.74
C ALA A 510 -9.47 -17.07 -34.42
N THR A 511 -9.40 -16.14 -33.46
CA THR A 511 -10.09 -16.27 -32.17
C THR A 511 -11.62 -16.23 -32.35
N LEU A 512 -12.15 -15.35 -33.21
CA LEU A 512 -13.59 -15.28 -33.52
C LEU A 512 -14.07 -16.54 -34.20
N ALA A 513 -13.30 -17.09 -35.16
CA ALA A 513 -13.62 -18.38 -35.79
C ALA A 513 -13.72 -19.51 -34.74
N ARG A 514 -12.71 -19.61 -33.87
CA ARG A 514 -12.70 -20.56 -32.77
C ARG A 514 -13.88 -20.35 -31.79
N THR A 515 -14.19 -19.10 -31.45
CA THR A 515 -15.35 -18.79 -30.60
C THR A 515 -16.65 -19.25 -31.23
N THR A 516 -16.79 -19.13 -32.56
CA THR A 516 -17.93 -19.61 -33.31
C THR A 516 -18.05 -21.15 -33.25
N GLU A 517 -16.93 -21.87 -33.39
CA GLU A 517 -16.88 -23.33 -33.26
C GLU A 517 -17.26 -23.79 -31.85
N LEU A 518 -16.78 -23.08 -30.81
CA LEU A 518 -17.04 -23.39 -29.42
C LEU A 518 -18.43 -22.95 -28.93
N THR A 519 -19.22 -22.27 -29.78
CA THR A 519 -20.55 -21.77 -29.38
C THR A 519 -21.42 -22.91 -28.89
N PRO A 520 -21.91 -22.87 -27.64
CA PRO A 520 -22.66 -23.96 -27.05
C PRO A 520 -24.00 -24.17 -27.78
N ARG A 521 -24.23 -25.36 -28.24
CA ARG A 521 -25.55 -25.71 -28.79
C ARG A 521 -26.50 -26.06 -27.66
N PRO A 522 -27.70 -25.44 -27.57
CA PRO A 522 -28.73 -25.93 -26.67
C PRO A 522 -29.05 -27.39 -27.05
N ALA A 523 -29.25 -28.25 -26.06
CA ALA A 523 -29.61 -29.64 -26.32
C ALA A 523 -30.88 -29.64 -27.18
N ALA A 524 -30.79 -30.21 -28.38
CA ALA A 524 -31.94 -30.49 -29.20
C ALA A 524 -32.74 -31.59 -28.49
N GLY A 525 -33.75 -31.22 -27.78
CA GLY A 525 -34.63 -32.16 -27.10
C GLY A 525 -36.01 -31.54 -26.95
N ASP A 526 -36.97 -32.03 -27.72
CA ASP A 526 -38.40 -31.75 -27.59
C ASP A 526 -39.04 -32.28 -26.28
N THR A 527 -38.21 -32.62 -25.30
CA THR A 527 -38.66 -32.92 -23.94
C THR A 527 -38.46 -31.70 -23.06
N VAL A 528 -39.48 -30.82 -23.03
CA VAL A 528 -39.67 -29.96 -21.86
C VAL A 528 -39.59 -30.89 -20.65
N PRO A 529 -38.62 -30.72 -19.72
CA PRO A 529 -38.60 -31.54 -18.52
C PRO A 529 -39.94 -31.36 -17.85
N ASP A 530 -40.72 -32.45 -17.70
CA ASP A 530 -41.98 -32.45 -16.97
C ASP A 530 -41.72 -31.80 -15.60
N PRO A 531 -42.29 -30.62 -15.29
CA PRO A 531 -42.08 -29.95 -14.02
C PRO A 531 -42.54 -30.80 -12.83
N ALA A 532 -43.34 -31.82 -13.05
CA ALA A 532 -43.75 -32.82 -12.05
C ALA A 532 -42.74 -34.00 -11.93
N GLY A 533 -41.85 -34.20 -12.93
CA GLY A 533 -40.88 -35.30 -12.97
C GLY A 533 -39.46 -34.99 -12.56
N THR A 534 -39.13 -33.75 -12.21
CA THR A 534 -37.84 -33.41 -11.58
C THR A 534 -37.81 -33.96 -10.15
N ALA A 535 -37.59 -35.26 -10.02
CA ALA A 535 -37.21 -35.85 -8.75
C ALA A 535 -36.04 -34.99 -8.19
N ARG A 536 -36.28 -34.33 -7.07
CA ARG A 536 -35.24 -33.51 -6.39
C ARG A 536 -34.05 -34.44 -6.17
N ARG A 537 -33.00 -34.26 -6.98
CA ARG A 537 -31.76 -35.03 -6.83
C ARG A 537 -31.23 -34.81 -5.42
N PRO A 538 -30.81 -35.87 -4.72
CA PRO A 538 -30.23 -35.69 -3.38
C PRO A 538 -29.02 -34.80 -3.48
N LEU A 539 -29.01 -33.74 -2.67
CA LEU A 539 -27.92 -32.79 -2.62
C LEU A 539 -26.93 -33.16 -1.52
N THR A 540 -25.70 -32.78 -1.68
CA THR A 540 -24.64 -32.78 -0.65
C THR A 540 -23.97 -31.42 -0.63
N THR A 541 -23.37 -31.08 0.48
CA THR A 541 -22.61 -29.81 0.61
C THR A 541 -21.12 -30.08 0.42
N VAL A 542 -20.38 -29.04 -0.01
CA VAL A 542 -18.90 -29.08 -0.05
C VAL A 542 -18.33 -29.43 1.34
N GLY A 543 -18.95 -28.96 2.42
CA GLY A 543 -18.57 -29.31 3.78
C GLY A 543 -18.78 -30.79 4.14
N GLU A 544 -19.80 -31.43 3.59
CA GLU A 544 -20.02 -32.87 3.76
C GLU A 544 -19.03 -33.72 2.94
N LEU A 545 -18.73 -33.31 1.72
CA LEU A 545 -17.71 -33.94 0.87
C LEU A 545 -16.32 -33.85 1.51
N ALA A 546 -15.99 -32.73 2.14
CA ALA A 546 -14.73 -32.57 2.87
C ALA A 546 -14.67 -33.49 4.10
N ARG A 547 -15.78 -33.67 4.83
CA ARG A 547 -15.83 -34.57 6.00
C ARG A 547 -15.78 -36.05 5.60
N SER A 548 -16.27 -36.39 4.43
CA SER A 548 -16.22 -37.76 3.91
C SER A 548 -14.86 -38.11 3.27
N GLY A 549 -13.96 -37.17 3.10
CA GLY A 549 -12.67 -37.35 2.43
C GLY A 549 -12.72 -37.27 0.91
N ALA A 550 -13.89 -37.02 0.32
CA ALA A 550 -14.04 -36.89 -1.14
C ALA A 550 -13.38 -35.64 -1.72
N LEU A 551 -13.06 -34.64 -0.87
CA LEU A 551 -12.23 -33.49 -1.21
C LEU A 551 -11.48 -32.90 0.00
N VAL A 552 -10.38 -32.22 -0.26
CA VAL A 552 -9.62 -31.49 0.75
C VAL A 552 -9.83 -29.98 0.56
N LEU A 553 -10.15 -29.26 1.65
CA LEU A 553 -10.29 -27.81 1.68
C LEU A 553 -9.06 -27.17 2.29
N ARG A 554 -8.47 -26.17 1.61
CA ARG A 554 -7.41 -25.32 2.11
C ARG A 554 -7.77 -23.86 1.86
N ALA A 555 -7.55 -23.01 2.84
CA ALA A 555 -7.65 -21.55 2.67
C ALA A 555 -6.26 -20.97 2.39
N GLY A 556 -6.19 -19.95 1.58
CA GLY A 556 -4.96 -19.16 1.41
C GLY A 556 -4.57 -18.51 2.73
N GLY A 557 -3.33 -18.74 3.20
CA GLY A 557 -2.83 -18.30 4.50
C GLY A 557 -2.57 -16.79 4.56
N ALA A 558 -2.48 -16.25 5.79
CA ALA A 558 -2.12 -14.86 6.04
C ALA A 558 -0.65 -14.53 5.66
N GLY A 559 0.21 -15.54 5.50
CA GLY A 559 1.61 -15.40 5.10
C GLY A 559 1.83 -15.13 3.60
N THR A 560 0.86 -15.43 2.74
CA THR A 560 0.94 -15.17 1.30
C THR A 560 0.39 -13.76 0.97
N ALA A 561 1.11 -12.69 1.38
CA ALA A 561 0.86 -11.36 0.83
C ALA A 561 1.43 -11.34 -0.60
N ALA A 562 0.55 -11.38 -1.59
CA ALA A 562 0.94 -11.20 -2.97
C ALA A 562 1.49 -9.77 -3.18
N THR A 563 2.80 -9.64 -3.36
CA THR A 563 3.37 -8.53 -4.10
C THR A 563 3.25 -8.89 -5.58
N SER A 564 2.44 -8.16 -6.34
CA SER A 564 2.35 -8.36 -7.79
C SER A 564 3.66 -7.91 -8.42
N THR A 565 4.50 -8.85 -8.83
CA THR A 565 5.60 -8.59 -9.74
C THR A 565 5.03 -8.56 -11.16
N GLY A 566 4.76 -7.35 -11.65
CA GLY A 566 4.35 -7.14 -13.04
C GLY A 566 5.51 -7.44 -13.98
N THR A 567 5.59 -8.66 -14.49
CA THR A 567 6.40 -8.93 -15.65
C THR A 567 5.59 -8.52 -16.88
N THR A 568 5.95 -7.39 -17.46
CA THR A 568 5.50 -7.02 -18.80
C THR A 568 6.01 -8.07 -19.76
N LEU A 569 5.19 -9.03 -20.13
CA LEU A 569 5.46 -9.87 -21.29
C LEU A 569 5.43 -8.99 -22.54
N LEU A 570 6.62 -8.59 -23.00
CA LEU A 570 6.81 -8.15 -24.39
C LEU A 570 6.16 -9.20 -25.30
N MET A 571 5.11 -8.78 -25.99
CA MET A 571 4.36 -9.59 -26.95
C MET A 571 5.30 -10.07 -28.05
N GLY A 572 5.68 -11.33 -28.03
CA GLY A 572 6.48 -11.93 -29.10
C GLY A 572 7.26 -13.19 -28.75
N ALA A 573 7.33 -13.60 -27.50
CA ALA A 573 8.01 -14.83 -27.12
C ALA A 573 7.00 -15.97 -26.97
N THR A 574 7.09 -16.98 -27.81
CA THR A 574 6.58 -18.34 -27.58
C THR A 574 7.07 -18.78 -26.18
N PRO A 575 6.23 -19.43 -25.35
CA PRO A 575 6.70 -19.94 -24.07
C PRO A 575 7.86 -20.92 -24.32
N PRO A 576 8.96 -20.82 -23.58
CA PRO A 576 10.01 -21.81 -23.69
C PRO A 576 9.48 -23.14 -23.15
N GLU A 577 9.52 -24.18 -23.99
CA GLU A 577 9.52 -25.56 -23.54
C GLU A 577 10.84 -25.80 -22.79
N GLY A 578 10.80 -25.60 -21.47
CA GLY A 578 11.97 -25.83 -20.63
C GLY A 578 11.56 -25.77 -19.16
N GLY A 579 11.80 -26.87 -18.44
CA GLY A 579 11.53 -26.96 -17.01
C GLY A 579 12.22 -25.85 -16.22
N ARG A 580 11.49 -25.26 -15.26
CA ARG A 580 11.98 -24.26 -14.29
C ARG A 580 13.23 -24.80 -13.60
N GLU A 581 14.27 -23.97 -13.53
CA GLU A 581 15.46 -24.26 -12.73
C GLU A 581 15.08 -24.39 -11.25
N ALA A 582 15.66 -25.39 -10.57
CA ALA A 582 15.42 -25.63 -9.14
C ALA A 582 16.04 -24.49 -8.31
N GLY A 583 15.21 -23.53 -7.85
CA GLY A 583 15.64 -22.39 -7.01
C GLY A 583 14.76 -21.16 -7.06
N GLU A 584 13.84 -21.05 -8.01
CA GLU A 584 12.96 -19.88 -8.14
C GLU A 584 11.70 -20.03 -7.27
N ALA A 585 11.40 -19.01 -6.45
CA ALA A 585 10.22 -19.01 -5.60
C ALA A 585 8.93 -19.19 -6.44
N PRO A 586 7.95 -20.02 -5.99
CA PRO A 586 6.74 -20.26 -6.78
C PRO A 586 5.91 -18.98 -6.92
N ALA A 587 5.41 -18.72 -8.15
CA ALA A 587 4.46 -17.63 -8.40
C ALA A 587 3.18 -17.87 -7.58
N VAL A 588 2.49 -16.79 -7.17
CA VAL A 588 1.26 -16.86 -6.39
C VAL A 588 0.05 -16.63 -7.27
N LEU A 589 -0.93 -17.54 -7.24
CA LEU A 589 -2.23 -17.34 -7.88
C LEU A 589 -3.06 -16.39 -7.01
N THR A 590 -3.41 -15.22 -7.54
CA THR A 590 -4.19 -14.21 -6.82
C THR A 590 -5.70 -14.36 -7.08
N ASP A 591 -6.54 -13.75 -6.23
CA ASP A 591 -7.98 -13.67 -6.48
C ASP A 591 -8.29 -12.94 -7.80
N HIS A 592 -7.47 -11.98 -8.17
CA HIS A 592 -7.51 -11.28 -9.44
C HIS A 592 -7.27 -12.22 -10.63
N ASP A 593 -6.22 -13.06 -10.60
CA ASP A 593 -5.92 -14.02 -11.66
C ASP A 593 -7.07 -15.03 -11.86
N VAL A 594 -7.73 -15.40 -10.76
CA VAL A 594 -8.89 -16.29 -10.81
C VAL A 594 -10.10 -15.61 -11.47
N LEU A 595 -10.38 -14.35 -11.12
CA LEU A 595 -11.47 -13.57 -11.69
C LEU A 595 -11.23 -13.20 -13.16
N GLY A 596 -10.02 -12.81 -13.51
CA GLY A 596 -9.59 -12.43 -14.87
C GLY A 596 -9.26 -13.60 -15.78
N GLY A 597 -9.07 -14.81 -15.24
CA GLY A 597 -8.61 -15.99 -16.00
C GLY A 597 -7.14 -15.90 -16.43
N GLY A 598 -6.34 -15.08 -15.72
CA GLY A 598 -4.93 -14.85 -16.01
C GLY A 598 -3.97 -15.94 -15.48
N ALA A 599 -2.69 -15.88 -15.88
CA ALA A 599 -1.62 -16.67 -15.26
C ALA A 599 -1.35 -16.18 -13.82
N PRO A 600 -0.73 -17.01 -12.95
CA PRO A 600 -0.32 -16.56 -11.61
C PRO A 600 0.60 -15.34 -11.68
N SER A 601 0.17 -14.21 -11.09
CA SER A 601 0.86 -12.92 -11.19
C SER A 601 1.48 -12.43 -9.88
N GLY A 602 1.21 -13.10 -8.75
CA GLY A 602 1.74 -12.72 -7.45
C GLY A 602 3.09 -13.36 -7.14
N ALA A 603 3.82 -12.78 -6.17
CA ALA A 603 5.04 -13.35 -5.60
C ALA A 603 4.85 -13.68 -4.11
N LEU A 604 5.58 -14.67 -3.60
CA LEU A 604 5.66 -14.91 -2.16
C LEU A 604 6.47 -13.77 -1.51
N PRO A 605 6.04 -13.24 -0.35
CA PRO A 605 6.87 -12.32 0.42
C PRO A 605 8.16 -13.03 0.87
N GLU A 606 9.26 -12.28 0.91
CA GLU A 606 10.50 -12.79 1.52
C GLU A 606 10.22 -13.26 2.95
N ALA A 607 10.75 -14.43 3.29
CA ALA A 607 10.53 -15.02 4.60
C ALA A 607 11.10 -14.08 5.68
N PRO A 608 10.34 -13.77 6.76
CA PRO A 608 10.87 -12.99 7.86
C PRO A 608 12.05 -13.74 8.49
N ALA A 609 13.12 -13.01 8.81
CA ALA A 609 14.37 -13.57 9.35
C ALA A 609 14.22 -14.33 10.70
N SER A 610 13.04 -14.32 11.33
CA SER A 610 12.75 -15.01 12.59
C SER A 610 11.26 -15.34 12.71
N GLY A 611 10.90 -16.59 12.48
CA GLY A 611 9.57 -17.17 12.70
C GLY A 611 9.38 -18.45 11.89
N PRO A 612 8.52 -19.41 12.30
CA PRO A 612 8.18 -20.55 11.46
C PRO A 612 7.49 -20.03 10.19
N ALA A 613 8.11 -20.27 9.03
CA ALA A 613 7.50 -19.97 7.74
C ALA A 613 6.25 -20.86 7.61
N GLU A 614 5.06 -20.26 7.45
CA GLU A 614 3.89 -21.02 7.04
C GLU A 614 4.16 -21.61 5.65
N GLU A 615 4.08 -22.92 5.53
CA GLU A 615 4.34 -23.65 4.29
C GLU A 615 3.29 -23.23 3.23
N ALA A 616 3.75 -22.70 2.10
CA ALA A 616 2.87 -22.25 1.03
C ALA A 616 2.07 -23.44 0.45
N VAL A 617 0.77 -23.28 0.32
CA VAL A 617 -0.11 -24.28 -0.28
C VAL A 617 0.08 -24.27 -1.79
N LEU A 618 0.77 -25.28 -2.34
CA LEU A 618 1.00 -25.42 -3.77
C LEU A 618 -0.22 -26.05 -4.49
N LEU A 619 -0.55 -25.48 -5.62
CA LEU A 619 -1.62 -25.90 -6.51
C LEU A 619 -1.19 -27.12 -7.34
N ARG A 620 -2.16 -28.00 -7.63
CA ARG A 620 -1.98 -29.18 -8.50
C ARG A 620 -3.00 -29.12 -9.64
N GLU A 621 -2.67 -29.73 -10.76
CA GLU A 621 -3.62 -29.89 -11.85
C GLU A 621 -4.90 -30.60 -11.36
N GLY A 622 -6.07 -30.10 -11.73
CA GLY A 622 -7.35 -30.58 -11.26
C GLY A 622 -7.84 -30.00 -9.93
N ASP A 623 -7.04 -29.19 -9.23
CA ASP A 623 -7.54 -28.41 -8.08
C ASP A 623 -8.59 -27.39 -8.56
N VAL A 624 -9.57 -27.09 -7.71
CA VAL A 624 -10.56 -26.04 -7.98
C VAL A 624 -10.35 -24.89 -7.01
N VAL A 625 -10.18 -23.68 -7.53
CA VAL A 625 -9.94 -22.47 -6.73
C VAL A 625 -11.12 -21.53 -6.81
N VAL A 626 -11.58 -21.05 -5.64
CA VAL A 626 -12.76 -20.19 -5.51
C VAL A 626 -12.39 -18.93 -4.70
N PRO A 627 -12.68 -17.72 -5.22
CA PRO A 627 -12.55 -16.47 -4.46
C PRO A 627 -13.61 -16.42 -3.34
N VAL A 628 -13.19 -15.99 -2.13
CA VAL A 628 -14.11 -15.84 -0.99
C VAL A 628 -14.64 -14.42 -0.83
N LEU A 629 -14.09 -13.44 -1.53
CA LEU A 629 -14.52 -12.04 -1.57
C LEU A 629 -14.89 -11.64 -3.01
N GLY A 630 -15.82 -10.69 -3.15
CA GLY A 630 -16.15 -10.09 -4.46
C GLY A 630 -17.44 -10.56 -5.12
N GLY A 631 -18.24 -11.44 -4.48
CA GLY A 631 -19.65 -11.72 -4.88
C GLY A 631 -19.89 -12.39 -6.23
N GLY A 632 -18.85 -12.79 -6.97
CA GLY A 632 -18.96 -13.45 -8.27
C GLY A 632 -19.08 -14.98 -8.14
N ALA A 633 -19.91 -15.59 -9.01
CA ALA A 633 -19.99 -17.05 -9.15
C ALA A 633 -18.80 -17.56 -9.99
N VAL A 634 -17.58 -17.48 -9.47
CA VAL A 634 -16.35 -17.87 -10.16
C VAL A 634 -15.70 -19.06 -9.47
N ALA A 635 -15.39 -20.09 -10.24
CA ALA A 635 -14.58 -21.23 -9.82
C ALA A 635 -13.63 -21.59 -10.97
N ARG A 636 -12.34 -21.68 -10.71
CA ARG A 636 -11.32 -22.02 -11.70
C ARG A 636 -10.76 -23.40 -11.44
N VAL A 637 -10.73 -24.24 -12.47
CA VAL A 637 -9.97 -25.49 -12.44
C VAL A 637 -8.53 -25.19 -12.79
N VAL A 638 -7.60 -25.65 -11.97
CA VAL A 638 -6.15 -25.46 -12.17
C VAL A 638 -5.70 -26.37 -13.32
N ASP A 639 -5.08 -25.77 -14.32
CA ASP A 639 -4.46 -26.42 -15.46
C ASP A 639 -2.98 -26.72 -15.24
N ALA A 640 -2.33 -27.40 -16.18
CA ALA A 640 -0.92 -27.71 -16.11
C ALA A 640 -0.03 -26.45 -16.05
N ALA A 641 -0.44 -25.33 -16.67
CA ALA A 641 0.31 -24.08 -16.67
C ALA A 641 0.25 -23.35 -15.31
N THR A 642 -0.83 -23.54 -14.57
CA THR A 642 -1.04 -22.93 -13.23
C THR A 642 -0.55 -23.85 -12.10
N ALA A 643 -0.37 -25.14 -12.37
CA ALA A 643 0.13 -26.11 -11.38
C ALA A 643 1.56 -25.70 -10.88
N GLY A 644 1.83 -25.91 -9.59
CA GLY A 644 3.07 -25.50 -8.93
C GLY A 644 3.07 -24.04 -8.43
N ALA A 645 2.07 -23.23 -8.75
CA ALA A 645 1.88 -21.92 -8.15
C ALA A 645 1.40 -22.04 -6.69
N ALA A 646 1.68 -21.05 -5.85
CA ALA A 646 1.17 -20.97 -4.49
C ALA A 646 -0.24 -20.37 -4.47
N LEU A 647 -1.07 -20.79 -3.50
CA LEU A 647 -2.42 -20.28 -3.29
C LEU A 647 -2.39 -18.90 -2.62
N GLY A 648 -2.95 -17.88 -3.27
CA GLY A 648 -3.02 -16.51 -2.78
C GLY A 648 -4.08 -16.29 -1.68
N ARG A 649 -4.07 -15.09 -1.08
CA ARG A 649 -5.07 -14.63 -0.11
C ARG A 649 -6.46 -14.56 -0.73
N ASN A 650 -7.49 -14.62 0.10
CA ASN A 650 -8.90 -14.56 -0.30
C ASN A 650 -9.33 -15.67 -1.26
N LEU A 651 -8.52 -16.71 -1.41
CA LEU A 651 -8.83 -17.89 -2.19
C LEU A 651 -9.06 -19.12 -1.29
N THR A 652 -9.95 -19.98 -1.71
CA THR A 652 -10.13 -21.32 -1.15
C THR A 652 -9.83 -22.36 -2.20
N LEU A 653 -8.90 -23.25 -1.87
CA LEU A 653 -8.58 -24.44 -2.66
C LEU A 653 -9.51 -25.58 -2.28
N LEU A 654 -10.11 -26.20 -3.28
CA LEU A 654 -10.81 -27.47 -3.19
C LEU A 654 -10.04 -28.48 -4.02
N ARG A 655 -9.46 -29.49 -3.38
CA ARG A 655 -8.75 -30.59 -4.06
C ARG A 655 -9.64 -31.84 -4.05
N PRO A 656 -10.34 -32.16 -5.17
CA PRO A 656 -11.17 -33.34 -5.25
C PRO A 656 -10.31 -34.60 -5.31
N ASP A 657 -10.86 -35.72 -4.74
CA ASP A 657 -10.34 -37.05 -5.01
C ASP A 657 -10.83 -37.47 -6.41
N PRO A 658 -9.94 -37.68 -7.40
CA PRO A 658 -10.33 -38.01 -8.76
C PRO A 658 -11.10 -39.35 -8.89
N ALA A 659 -11.03 -40.21 -7.86
CA ALA A 659 -11.82 -41.45 -7.82
C ALA A 659 -13.29 -41.25 -7.37
N ALA A 660 -13.57 -40.09 -6.72
CA ALA A 660 -14.90 -39.81 -6.16
C ALA A 660 -15.57 -38.58 -6.76
N LEU A 661 -14.81 -37.58 -7.24
CA LEU A 661 -15.36 -36.28 -7.64
C LEU A 661 -14.60 -35.71 -8.84
N ASP A 662 -15.33 -35.40 -9.91
CA ASP A 662 -14.79 -34.77 -11.10
C ASP A 662 -14.55 -33.24 -10.86
N PRO A 663 -13.36 -32.68 -11.15
CA PRO A 663 -13.03 -31.27 -10.87
C PRO A 663 -13.89 -30.29 -11.71
N TRP A 664 -14.20 -30.59 -12.96
CA TRP A 664 -15.02 -29.72 -13.80
C TRP A 664 -16.48 -29.74 -13.39
N PHE A 665 -16.99 -30.92 -12.97
CA PHE A 665 -18.30 -31.03 -12.36
C PHE A 665 -18.40 -30.17 -11.09
N LEU A 666 -17.40 -30.26 -10.21
CA LEU A 666 -17.32 -29.44 -9.00
C LEU A 666 -17.35 -27.97 -9.37
N ALA A 667 -16.41 -27.48 -10.19
CA ALA A 667 -16.30 -26.08 -10.59
C ALA A 667 -17.58 -25.55 -11.24
N GLY A 668 -18.22 -26.34 -12.15
CA GLY A 668 -19.43 -25.93 -12.85
C GLY A 668 -20.63 -25.73 -11.91
N PHE A 669 -20.85 -26.63 -10.97
CA PHE A 669 -21.96 -26.49 -10.01
C PHE A 669 -21.68 -25.34 -8.99
N LEU A 670 -20.43 -25.10 -8.61
CA LEU A 670 -20.07 -23.97 -7.74
C LEU A 670 -20.39 -22.62 -8.38
N ARG A 671 -20.35 -22.52 -9.71
CA ARG A 671 -20.70 -21.31 -10.48
C ARG A 671 -22.21 -21.05 -10.60
N GLY A 672 -23.05 -21.95 -10.15
CA GLY A 672 -24.51 -21.79 -10.20
C GLY A 672 -25.01 -20.61 -9.37
N THR A 673 -25.71 -19.63 -9.98
CA THR A 673 -26.18 -18.40 -9.33
C THR A 673 -27.09 -18.64 -8.13
N ALA A 674 -27.93 -19.64 -8.17
CA ALA A 674 -28.78 -20.00 -7.03
C ALA A 674 -27.97 -20.52 -5.84
N ASN A 675 -26.96 -21.32 -6.13
CA ASN A 675 -26.04 -21.88 -5.15
C ASN A 675 -25.21 -20.76 -4.45
N THR A 676 -24.68 -19.83 -5.23
CA THR A 676 -23.91 -18.68 -4.74
C THR A 676 -24.76 -17.77 -3.83
N ARG A 677 -26.02 -17.49 -4.19
CA ARG A 677 -26.92 -16.68 -3.36
C ARG A 677 -27.20 -17.31 -1.99
N GLN A 678 -27.37 -18.62 -1.93
CA GLN A 678 -27.63 -19.32 -0.67
C GLN A 678 -26.41 -19.39 0.26
N ALA A 679 -25.21 -19.40 -0.30
CA ALA A 679 -23.95 -19.50 0.44
C ALA A 679 -23.33 -18.14 0.81
N SER A 680 -23.84 -17.04 0.24
CA SER A 680 -23.31 -15.69 0.51
C SER A 680 -23.89 -15.11 1.79
N SER A 681 -23.04 -14.50 2.62
CA SER A 681 -23.42 -13.68 3.75
C SER A 681 -23.04 -12.23 3.51
N TYR A 682 -23.98 -11.31 3.76
CA TYR A 682 -23.72 -9.88 3.68
C TYR A 682 -23.08 -9.41 4.99
N ALA A 683 -21.77 -9.14 4.97
CA ALA A 683 -21.13 -8.30 5.99
C ALA A 683 -21.11 -6.87 5.45
N SER A 684 -21.20 -5.87 6.32
CA SER A 684 -21.56 -4.47 6.05
C SER A 684 -20.90 -3.74 4.87
N THR A 685 -19.87 -4.30 4.23
CA THR A 685 -19.14 -3.69 3.09
C THR A 685 -18.70 -4.66 2.00
N ALA A 686 -18.76 -5.98 2.20
CA ALA A 686 -18.39 -6.96 1.17
C ALA A 686 -19.19 -8.27 1.33
N THR A 687 -19.61 -8.87 0.21
CA THR A 687 -20.21 -10.20 0.18
C THR A 687 -19.12 -11.25 0.36
N ARG A 688 -19.21 -12.05 1.42
CA ARG A 688 -18.28 -13.17 1.66
C ARG A 688 -18.98 -14.50 1.38
N LEU A 689 -18.34 -15.34 0.58
CA LEU A 689 -18.81 -16.67 0.24
C LEU A 689 -18.35 -17.70 1.27
N ASP A 690 -19.31 -18.44 1.86
CA ASP A 690 -19.00 -19.64 2.66
C ASP A 690 -19.00 -20.87 1.74
N VAL A 691 -17.82 -21.21 1.22
CA VAL A 691 -17.63 -22.31 0.26
C VAL A 691 -18.17 -23.65 0.80
N ARG A 692 -18.14 -23.89 2.12
CA ARG A 692 -18.64 -25.14 2.73
C ARG A 692 -20.14 -25.34 2.60
N ARG A 693 -20.88 -24.27 2.38
CA ARG A 693 -22.35 -24.28 2.24
C ARG A 693 -22.83 -24.49 0.83
N LEU A 694 -21.94 -24.46 -0.15
CA LEU A 694 -22.28 -24.72 -1.55
C LEU A 694 -22.76 -26.15 -1.72
N HIS A 695 -23.81 -26.33 -2.55
CA HIS A 695 -24.49 -27.60 -2.75
C HIS A 695 -24.13 -28.22 -4.10
N LEU A 696 -24.01 -29.55 -4.13
CA LEU A 696 -23.80 -30.32 -5.32
C LEU A 696 -24.81 -31.50 -5.36
N PRO A 697 -25.31 -31.90 -6.54
CA PRO A 697 -26.12 -33.12 -6.65
C PRO A 697 -25.25 -34.37 -6.49
N ARG A 698 -25.75 -35.38 -5.80
CA ARG A 698 -25.07 -36.66 -5.68
C ARG A 698 -25.29 -37.44 -6.96
N LEU A 699 -24.24 -37.59 -7.76
CA LEU A 699 -24.27 -38.34 -9.03
C LEU A 699 -23.16 -39.39 -9.08
N PRO A 700 -23.34 -40.51 -9.79
CA PRO A 700 -22.26 -41.43 -10.11
C PRO A 700 -21.14 -40.72 -10.88
N LEU A 701 -19.87 -41.15 -10.70
CA LEU A 701 -18.70 -40.51 -11.31
C LEU A 701 -18.80 -40.43 -12.85
N ALA A 702 -19.39 -41.44 -13.49
CA ALA A 702 -19.62 -41.43 -14.95
C ALA A 702 -20.54 -40.28 -15.38
N GLU A 703 -21.59 -39.99 -14.63
CA GLU A 703 -22.45 -38.84 -14.88
C GLU A 703 -21.79 -37.52 -14.57
N GLN A 704 -21.02 -37.46 -13.46
CA GLN A 704 -20.25 -36.27 -13.12
C GLN A 704 -19.30 -35.87 -14.25
N ARG A 705 -18.58 -36.84 -14.85
CA ARG A 705 -17.69 -36.60 -16.01
C ARG A 705 -18.43 -36.05 -17.23
N ARG A 706 -19.69 -36.51 -17.49
CA ARG A 706 -20.50 -35.96 -18.59
C ARG A 706 -20.88 -34.49 -18.35
N TYR A 707 -21.24 -34.13 -17.12
CA TYR A 707 -21.47 -32.73 -16.75
C TYR A 707 -20.18 -31.96 -16.79
N GLY A 708 -19.09 -32.49 -16.24
CA GLY A 708 -17.75 -31.88 -16.23
C GLY A 708 -17.26 -31.54 -17.62
N GLN A 709 -17.40 -32.47 -18.58
CA GLN A 709 -17.05 -32.19 -19.97
C GLN A 709 -17.86 -31.01 -20.53
N ARG A 710 -19.16 -30.92 -20.24
CA ARG A 710 -20.00 -29.81 -20.70
C ARG A 710 -19.59 -28.46 -20.03
N PHE A 711 -19.28 -28.47 -18.75
CA PHE A 711 -18.80 -27.28 -18.06
C PHE A 711 -17.41 -26.82 -18.56
N ARG A 712 -16.56 -27.76 -18.96
CA ARG A 712 -15.26 -27.45 -19.59
C ARG A 712 -15.47 -26.77 -20.94
N GLU A 713 -16.35 -27.28 -21.79
CA GLU A 713 -16.71 -26.65 -23.07
C GLU A 713 -17.22 -25.21 -22.89
N LEU A 714 -18.03 -24.96 -21.85
CA LEU A 714 -18.53 -23.63 -21.51
C LEU A 714 -17.39 -22.71 -21.05
N ALA A 715 -16.41 -23.21 -20.28
CA ALA A 715 -15.25 -22.44 -19.83
C ALA A 715 -14.32 -22.12 -21.02
N ASP A 716 -14.12 -23.07 -21.95
CA ASP A 716 -13.29 -22.83 -23.14
C ASP A 716 -13.94 -21.76 -24.06
N PHE A 717 -15.27 -21.79 -24.22
CA PHE A 717 -16.03 -20.79 -24.95
C PHE A 717 -15.89 -19.38 -24.27
N GLU A 718 -16.06 -19.29 -22.95
CA GLU A 718 -15.91 -18.07 -22.20
C GLU A 718 -14.49 -17.49 -22.31
N GLY A 719 -13.46 -18.36 -22.27
CA GLY A 719 -12.07 -17.97 -22.48
C GLY A 719 -11.82 -17.39 -23.87
N ALA A 720 -12.37 -18.01 -24.90
CA ALA A 720 -12.28 -17.52 -26.27
C ALA A 720 -12.96 -16.16 -26.46
N LEU A 721 -14.14 -15.96 -25.87
CA LEU A 721 -14.85 -14.66 -25.88
C LEU A 721 -14.05 -13.56 -25.22
N ARG A 722 -13.47 -13.82 -24.06
CA ARG A 722 -12.63 -12.83 -23.36
C ARG A 722 -11.38 -12.47 -24.17
N LEU A 723 -10.74 -13.44 -24.81
CA LEU A 723 -9.61 -13.20 -25.68
C LEU A 723 -10.00 -12.36 -26.90
N ALA A 724 -11.13 -12.67 -27.54
CA ALA A 724 -11.64 -11.91 -28.68
C ALA A 724 -11.95 -10.46 -28.31
N SER A 725 -12.55 -10.20 -27.13
CA SER A 725 -12.80 -8.84 -26.62
C SER A 725 -11.51 -8.05 -26.49
N ARG A 726 -10.50 -8.60 -25.80
CA ARG A 726 -9.21 -7.92 -25.61
C ARG A 726 -8.50 -7.61 -26.94
N LEU A 727 -8.47 -8.56 -27.86
CA LEU A 727 -7.87 -8.34 -29.17
C LEU A 727 -8.65 -7.32 -29.99
N GLY A 728 -9.98 -7.29 -29.84
CA GLY A 728 -10.84 -6.28 -30.48
C GLY A 728 -10.56 -4.87 -29.94
N GLU A 729 -10.48 -4.72 -28.64
CA GLU A 729 -10.13 -3.46 -27.98
C GLU A 729 -8.74 -2.96 -28.42
N GLN A 730 -7.74 -3.84 -28.43
CA GLN A 730 -6.39 -3.51 -28.93
C GLN A 730 -6.38 -3.06 -30.40
N LEU A 731 -7.13 -3.76 -31.26
CA LEU A 731 -7.19 -3.41 -32.68
C LEU A 731 -7.88 -2.06 -32.90
N VAL A 732 -9.00 -1.82 -32.20
CA VAL A 732 -9.75 -0.55 -32.31
C VAL A 732 -8.92 0.62 -31.81
N GLN A 733 -8.30 0.48 -30.63
CA GLN A 733 -7.45 1.54 -30.10
C GLN A 733 -6.23 1.80 -30.99
N GLY A 734 -5.53 0.74 -31.42
CA GLY A 734 -4.37 0.92 -32.32
C GLY A 734 -4.71 1.51 -33.68
N LEU A 735 -5.91 1.24 -34.23
CA LEU A 735 -6.37 1.90 -35.46
C LEU A 735 -6.73 3.38 -35.21
N HIS A 736 -7.35 3.71 -34.08
CA HIS A 736 -7.61 5.11 -33.72
C HIS A 736 -6.30 5.90 -33.62
N ASP A 737 -5.34 5.35 -32.87
CA ASP A 737 -4.04 6.00 -32.68
C ASP A 737 -3.30 6.13 -34.02
N GLY A 738 -3.25 5.07 -34.82
CA GLY A 738 -2.58 5.09 -36.13
C GLY A 738 -3.19 6.06 -37.12
N LEU A 739 -4.52 6.22 -37.14
CA LEU A 739 -5.22 7.22 -37.97
C LEU A 739 -4.97 8.65 -37.50
N THR A 740 -4.98 8.88 -36.19
CA THR A 740 -4.74 10.23 -35.63
C THR A 740 -3.28 10.68 -35.76
N GLU A 741 -2.35 9.75 -35.74
CA GLU A 741 -0.90 9.99 -35.90
C GLU A 741 -0.46 9.99 -37.36
N GLY A 742 -1.31 9.55 -38.28
CA GLY A 742 -0.99 9.44 -39.71
C GLY A 742 -0.09 8.25 -40.06
N SER A 743 0.11 7.30 -39.13
CA SER A 743 0.85 6.05 -39.38
C SER A 743 0.00 4.99 -40.10
N VAL A 744 -1.32 5.16 -40.09
CA VAL A 744 -2.33 4.41 -40.87
C VAL A 744 -3.11 5.39 -41.72
N ALA A 745 -3.21 5.14 -43.03
CA ALA A 745 -4.03 5.95 -43.92
C ALA A 745 -5.51 5.53 -43.83
N PRO A 746 -6.47 6.48 -43.92
CA PRO A 746 -7.86 6.11 -44.16
C PRO A 746 -7.96 5.54 -45.61
N ASP A 747 -8.62 4.40 -45.77
CA ASP A 747 -8.87 3.77 -47.06
C ASP A 747 -9.70 4.67 -48.00
#